data_67db216e0f9377aa084627ca0238d832
#
_entry.id   67db216e0f9377aa084627ca0238d832
#
_cell.length_a   1.000
_cell.length_b   1.000
_cell.length_c   1.000
_cell.angle_alpha   90.00
_cell.angle_beta   90.00
_cell.angle_gamma   90.00
#
_symmetry.space_group_name_H-M   'P 1'
#
loop_
_entity.id
_entity.type
_entity.pdbx_description
1 polymer ?
#
loop_
_entity_poly.entity_id
_entity_poly.type
_entity_poly.pdbx_seq_one_letter_code
_entity_poly.pdbx_strand_id
1 'polypeptide(L)'
;MEMMRMQPSTVLNAFRQAAAVLSLAAVLLVVIMVPAGWAQDASSAPSAPSVQRAVPSSSQPFDVQEYAKPKSQFPNLIAPYTPRRVEQPNLANTPRIDQLMRDGKLYISMNDAIMLALENNLDIAIARYNLNIADTDIWRAKAGSSILGVNSGVVQNTPGGGVGGFGTQVGSGQGGTSVAAGGAGVGAGGLVVSTLGNGPVITSFDPILTGTLQFDRQEINCTNPFCGSSQNTTTGNFAYTQGFQWGTNLAVGFNNTRITSNNEFNAFTPALSSNFQFKLTQHLLQGFGFTPNNRFIRIAKNNREISDVAFRLQITSTVDQIENMYWDLVYAYENVRVQKEQLTFGQKTLSDNQTQVEIGTLAPIEVVRAQSTVASNQQTLTVALTNLELQQLLMKNALSRTLVDPALADAEVIPTSTMELSEHEAVVPTQDLVNDALAHRPELAEARINLSNTDISNKAVRSALLPAVDLFAYYGGSGLGGVENGNYICGPHNYSGDPLCEGVPTIVSPVGYGSTLNQLINSTAPDKGVGLQLTVPIRNRAAQATQVRSEFEYRQAQLRIQQIENQVRIEVRSAQFGVQQNRASVASAQAAVDLARQSLDAEQKKYALGASTSTLVLQNQALMTQSEVTLVSAKAAYEKSEVELDRAIGLLLDHAGILVADAERGQVTHTPNIPHVAERPAGQLTPANSPAPPQQ
;
A
#
# COMPACT_ATOMS: atom_id res chain seq x y z
N MET A 1 39.78 27.02 -44.69
CA MET A 1 39.99 25.61 -44.37
C MET A 1 41.42 25.45 -43.86
N GLU A 2 41.64 25.88 -42.61
CA GLU A 2 42.94 25.73 -41.95
C GLU A 2 42.69 25.09 -40.57
N MET A 3 43.07 23.84 -40.46
CA MET A 3 43.06 23.06 -39.23
C MET A 3 44.17 23.58 -38.29
N MET A 4 43.77 24.25 -37.24
CA MET A 4 44.68 24.68 -36.17
C MET A 4 45.12 23.43 -35.35
N ARG A 5 46.32 22.95 -35.53
CA ARG A 5 46.97 21.89 -34.76
C ARG A 5 47.22 22.41 -33.35
N MET A 6 46.39 22.01 -32.40
CA MET A 6 46.74 22.14 -30.98
C MET A 6 47.90 21.20 -30.63
N GLN A 7 48.95 21.70 -29.99
CA GLN A 7 50.08 20.93 -29.51
C GLN A 7 49.63 20.03 -28.35
N PRO A 8 50.04 18.73 -28.32
CA PRO A 8 49.61 17.76 -27.32
C PRO A 8 50.08 18.06 -25.87
N SER A 9 51.03 18.99 -25.70
CA SER A 9 51.57 19.38 -24.38
C SER A 9 50.59 20.21 -23.51
N THR A 10 49.70 20.98 -24.13
CA THR A 10 48.71 21.81 -23.39
C THR A 10 47.55 21.03 -22.85
N VAL A 11 47.09 19.99 -23.56
CA VAL A 11 45.98 19.10 -23.11
C VAL A 11 46.44 18.21 -21.94
N LEU A 12 47.70 17.74 -21.97
CA LEU A 12 48.26 16.91 -20.92
C LEU A 12 48.45 17.68 -19.60
N ASN A 13 48.78 18.95 -19.65
CA ASN A 13 48.92 19.81 -18.46
C ASN A 13 47.58 20.18 -17.86
N ALA A 14 46.52 20.39 -18.68
CA ALA A 14 45.17 20.61 -18.21
C ALA A 14 44.61 19.38 -17.51
N PHE A 15 44.86 18.17 -18.03
CA PHE A 15 44.45 16.90 -17.39
C PHE A 15 45.22 16.63 -16.06
N ARG A 16 46.53 16.98 -15.99
CA ARG A 16 47.28 16.85 -14.74
C ARG A 16 46.81 17.82 -13.66
N GLN A 17 46.38 19.03 -14.03
CA GLN A 17 45.84 20.01 -13.09
C GLN A 17 44.41 19.64 -12.62
N ALA A 18 43.58 19.08 -13.51
CA ALA A 18 42.26 18.55 -13.14
C ALA A 18 42.38 17.34 -12.21
N ALA A 19 43.31 16.45 -12.44
CA ALA A 19 43.57 15.30 -11.56
C ALA A 19 44.11 15.73 -10.16
N ALA A 20 44.90 16.79 -10.07
CA ALA A 20 45.35 17.34 -8.80
C ALA A 20 44.21 17.98 -8.00
N VAL A 21 43.28 18.64 -8.64
CA VAL A 21 42.10 19.24 -7.98
C VAL A 21 41.11 18.14 -7.50
N LEU A 22 40.94 17.06 -8.26
CA LEU A 22 40.15 15.90 -7.85
C LEU A 22 40.76 15.14 -6.69
N SER A 23 42.11 15.00 -6.64
CA SER A 23 42.81 14.35 -5.53
C SER A 23 42.74 15.20 -4.25
N LEU A 24 42.77 16.52 -4.34
CA LEU A 24 42.62 17.42 -3.19
C LEU A 24 41.18 17.43 -2.63
N ALA A 25 40.18 17.34 -3.49
CA ALA A 25 38.77 17.20 -3.06
C ALA A 25 38.54 15.88 -2.32
N ALA A 26 39.18 14.79 -2.76
CA ALA A 26 39.12 13.49 -2.08
C ALA A 26 39.82 13.53 -0.71
N VAL A 27 40.92 14.26 -0.54
CA VAL A 27 41.62 14.42 0.75
C VAL A 27 40.82 15.30 1.71
N LEU A 28 40.12 16.33 1.22
CA LEU A 28 39.28 17.19 2.07
C LEU A 28 38.04 16.43 2.58
N LEU A 29 37.50 15.50 1.80
CA LEU A 29 36.38 14.63 2.19
C LEU A 29 36.77 13.64 3.28
N VAL A 30 38.03 13.21 3.35
CA VAL A 30 38.54 12.28 4.37
C VAL A 30 38.80 12.98 5.72
N VAL A 31 39.10 14.27 5.72
CA VAL A 31 39.40 15.01 6.96
C VAL A 31 38.13 15.39 7.74
N ILE A 32 36.96 15.45 7.08
CA ILE A 32 35.66 15.80 7.73
C ILE A 32 34.98 14.58 8.41
N MET A 33 35.46 13.35 8.20
CA MET A 33 34.89 12.11 8.73
C MET A 33 35.73 11.44 9.84
N VAL A 34 36.22 12.17 10.81
CA VAL A 34 36.79 11.56 12.03
C VAL A 34 35.78 11.73 13.16
N PRO A 35 34.98 10.72 13.55
CA PRO A 35 34.25 10.76 14.80
C PRO A 35 35.23 10.47 15.95
N ALA A 36 35.43 11.43 16.83
CA ALA A 36 36.09 11.20 18.11
C ALA A 36 35.18 10.34 19.02
N GLY A 37 35.37 9.04 18.97
CA GLY A 37 34.75 8.09 19.89
C GLY A 37 35.76 7.65 20.92
N TRP A 38 35.76 8.23 22.11
CA TRP A 38 36.43 7.67 23.29
C TRP A 38 35.48 6.72 23.97
N ALA A 39 35.77 5.41 23.86
CA ALA A 39 35.07 4.40 24.66
C ALA A 39 35.86 4.22 25.97
N GLN A 40 35.17 4.41 27.09
CA GLN A 40 35.66 3.99 28.40
C GLN A 40 35.27 2.53 28.63
N ASP A 41 36.24 1.72 29.01
CA ASP A 41 36.08 0.37 29.53
C ASP A 41 35.20 0.37 30.79
N ALA A 42 34.16 -0.41 30.79
CA ALA A 42 33.40 -0.77 31.97
C ALA A 42 33.53 -2.27 32.23
N SER A 43 34.13 -2.54 33.39
CA SER A 43 34.41 -3.84 33.95
C SER A 43 33.19 -4.75 34.15
N SER A 44 33.46 -6.02 34.00
CA SER A 44 32.71 -7.25 34.24
C SER A 44 31.75 -7.24 35.46
N ALA A 45 30.48 -7.58 35.20
CA ALA A 45 29.56 -8.07 36.21
C ALA A 45 29.04 -9.48 35.78
N PRO A 46 28.69 -10.38 36.74
CA PRO A 46 28.50 -11.80 36.47
C PRO A 46 27.17 -12.13 35.80
N SER A 47 27.19 -13.10 34.92
CA SER A 47 26.10 -13.61 34.12
C SER A 47 25.01 -14.29 34.97
N ALA A 48 23.78 -13.82 34.85
CA ALA A 48 22.57 -14.52 35.30
C ALA A 48 22.13 -15.59 34.27
N PRO A 49 21.45 -16.67 34.69
CA PRO A 49 21.13 -17.79 33.80
C PRO A 49 20.14 -17.43 32.71
N SER A 50 20.46 -17.83 31.48
CA SER A 50 19.66 -17.60 30.29
C SER A 50 18.38 -18.43 30.32
N VAL A 51 17.23 -17.77 30.54
CA VAL A 51 15.93 -18.27 30.11
C VAL A 51 15.90 -18.17 28.59
N GLN A 52 15.88 -19.30 27.89
CA GLN A 52 15.61 -19.35 26.47
C GLN A 52 14.19 -18.86 26.23
N ARG A 53 14.06 -17.57 25.99
CA ARG A 53 12.83 -16.98 25.48
C ARG A 53 12.78 -17.32 23.98
N ALA A 54 11.80 -18.13 23.59
CA ALA A 54 11.50 -18.35 22.19
C ALA A 54 11.36 -16.99 21.50
N VAL A 55 12.30 -16.69 20.61
CA VAL A 55 12.28 -15.47 19.80
C VAL A 55 11.12 -15.66 18.83
N PRO A 56 10.08 -14.80 18.85
CA PRO A 56 9.09 -14.82 17.79
C PRO A 56 9.83 -14.49 16.48
N SER A 57 9.72 -15.36 15.49
CA SER A 57 10.23 -15.11 14.14
C SER A 57 9.43 -13.96 13.56
N SER A 58 9.88 -12.72 13.78
CA SER A 58 9.32 -11.56 13.11
C SER A 58 9.76 -11.62 11.65
N SER A 59 8.85 -12.05 10.78
CA SER A 59 8.99 -11.80 9.35
C SER A 59 8.88 -10.29 9.13
N GLN A 60 9.99 -9.59 9.15
CA GLN A 60 10.02 -8.19 8.76
C GLN A 60 9.92 -8.11 7.24
N PRO A 61 9.04 -7.26 6.69
CA PRO A 61 8.82 -7.13 5.25
C PRO A 61 10.01 -6.52 4.49
N PHE A 62 11.05 -6.08 5.18
CA PHE A 62 12.33 -5.64 4.60
C PHE A 62 13.41 -6.66 4.88
N ASP A 63 14.14 -7.05 3.82
CA ASP A 63 15.22 -8.03 3.87
C ASP A 63 16.23 -7.69 4.96
N VAL A 64 16.10 -8.36 6.11
CA VAL A 64 16.99 -8.26 7.26
C VAL A 64 18.40 -8.79 6.91
N GLN A 65 18.56 -9.51 5.79
CA GLN A 65 19.85 -10.01 5.35
C GLN A 65 20.86 -8.89 5.04
N GLU A 66 20.39 -7.67 4.71
CA GLU A 66 21.31 -6.53 4.59
C GLU A 66 21.91 -6.09 5.94
N TYR A 67 21.24 -6.33 7.06
CA TYR A 67 21.78 -6.03 8.39
C TYR A 67 22.75 -7.09 8.91
N ALA A 68 22.70 -8.31 8.40
CA ALA A 68 23.61 -9.40 8.76
C ALA A 68 24.96 -9.35 8.02
N LYS A 69 25.07 -8.55 6.97
CA LYS A 69 26.37 -8.35 6.29
C LYS A 69 27.27 -7.48 7.16
N PRO A 70 28.54 -7.88 7.38
CA PRO A 70 29.48 -7.05 8.11
C PRO A 70 29.53 -5.68 7.45
N LYS A 71 29.28 -4.61 8.23
CA LYS A 71 29.37 -3.25 7.72
C LYS A 71 30.79 -3.05 7.19
N SER A 72 30.91 -2.79 5.89
CA SER A 72 32.18 -2.39 5.31
C SER A 72 32.73 -1.20 6.10
N GLN A 73 34.01 -1.24 6.48
CA GLN A 73 34.65 -0.14 7.20
C GLN A 73 34.70 1.15 6.34
N PHE A 74 34.56 1.01 5.04
CA PHE A 74 34.43 2.15 4.12
C PHE A 74 32.99 2.29 3.64
N PRO A 75 32.40 3.49 3.73
CA PRO A 75 31.07 3.74 3.19
C PRO A 75 31.06 3.46 1.68
N ASN A 76 30.16 2.61 1.22
CA ASN A 76 30.00 2.36 -0.20
C ASN A 76 29.29 3.57 -0.84
N LEU A 77 30.05 4.46 -1.46
CA LEU A 77 29.54 5.69 -2.08
C LEU A 77 28.60 5.42 -3.28
N ILE A 78 28.62 4.21 -3.82
CA ILE A 78 27.79 3.82 -4.97
C ILE A 78 26.46 3.20 -4.50
N ALA A 79 26.40 2.70 -3.27
CA ALA A 79 25.18 2.05 -2.74
C ALA A 79 23.91 2.89 -2.84
N PRO A 80 23.92 4.24 -2.62
CA PRO A 80 22.74 5.07 -2.80
C PRO A 80 22.22 5.13 -4.25
N TYR A 81 23.06 4.80 -5.23
CA TYR A 81 22.73 4.88 -6.66
C TYR A 81 22.44 3.52 -7.28
N THR A 82 22.48 2.45 -6.49
CA THR A 82 22.13 1.09 -6.95
C THR A 82 20.66 0.80 -6.63
N PRO A 83 19.90 0.22 -7.57
CA PRO A 83 18.50 -0.14 -7.32
C PRO A 83 18.43 -1.22 -6.23
N ARG A 84 17.53 -1.06 -5.28
CA ARG A 84 17.25 -2.12 -4.30
C ARG A 84 16.47 -3.24 -4.97
N ARG A 85 16.82 -4.47 -4.65
CA ARG A 85 16.08 -5.65 -5.13
C ARG A 85 14.82 -5.80 -4.27
N VAL A 86 13.69 -5.95 -4.95
CA VAL A 86 12.43 -6.39 -4.37
C VAL A 86 12.24 -7.84 -4.76
N GLU A 87 11.83 -8.68 -3.82
CA GLU A 87 11.55 -10.09 -4.09
C GLU A 87 10.43 -10.23 -5.12
N GLN A 88 10.59 -11.20 -6.02
CA GLN A 88 9.54 -11.51 -6.98
C GLN A 88 8.35 -12.16 -6.28
N PRO A 89 7.10 -11.88 -6.70
CA PRO A 89 5.94 -12.50 -6.10
C PRO A 89 5.97 -14.02 -6.32
N ASN A 90 5.71 -14.77 -5.26
CA ASN A 90 5.52 -16.21 -5.35
C ASN A 90 4.10 -16.48 -5.88
N LEU A 91 4.01 -17.04 -7.09
CA LEU A 91 2.76 -17.39 -7.75
C LEU A 91 2.38 -18.88 -7.57
N ALA A 92 3.20 -19.68 -6.89
CA ALA A 92 2.88 -21.06 -6.60
C ALA A 92 1.81 -21.16 -5.49
N ASN A 93 0.94 -22.15 -5.60
CA ASN A 93 -0.03 -22.49 -4.57
C ASN A 93 0.69 -23.02 -3.30
N THR A 94 0.05 -22.86 -2.16
CA THR A 94 0.58 -23.43 -0.89
C THR A 94 0.40 -24.95 -0.85
N PRO A 95 1.33 -25.69 -0.20
CA PRO A 95 1.21 -27.17 -0.11
C PRO A 95 -0.02 -27.67 0.64
N ARG A 96 -0.75 -26.79 1.33
CA ARG A 96 -2.00 -27.12 2.03
C ARG A 96 -3.09 -27.58 1.06
N ILE A 97 -3.15 -27.05 -0.16
CA ILE A 97 -4.10 -27.50 -1.18
C ILE A 97 -3.90 -28.99 -1.48
N ASP A 98 -2.66 -29.42 -1.63
CA ASP A 98 -2.33 -30.82 -1.93
C ASP A 98 -2.70 -31.76 -0.78
N GLN A 99 -2.63 -31.29 0.48
CA GLN A 99 -3.02 -32.07 1.66
C GLN A 99 -4.54 -32.30 1.75
N LEU A 100 -5.34 -31.36 1.23
CA LEU A 100 -6.80 -31.44 1.21
C LEU A 100 -7.32 -32.21 -0.01
N MET A 101 -6.47 -32.48 -0.99
CA MET A 101 -6.80 -33.26 -2.18
C MET A 101 -6.69 -34.75 -1.87
N ARG A 102 -7.80 -35.48 -2.04
CA ARG A 102 -7.91 -36.94 -1.82
C ARG A 102 -8.66 -37.54 -2.99
N ASP A 103 -8.10 -38.58 -3.62
CA ASP A 103 -8.70 -39.29 -4.75
C ASP A 103 -9.16 -38.39 -5.91
N GLY A 104 -8.39 -37.35 -6.20
CA GLY A 104 -8.72 -36.36 -7.25
C GLY A 104 -9.88 -35.41 -6.89
N LYS A 105 -10.26 -35.34 -5.61
CA LYS A 105 -11.31 -34.47 -5.09
C LYS A 105 -10.77 -33.60 -3.97
N LEU A 106 -11.28 -32.38 -3.90
CA LEU A 106 -10.88 -31.40 -2.92
C LEU A 106 -11.93 -31.31 -1.81
N TYR A 107 -11.63 -31.82 -0.63
CA TYR A 107 -12.49 -31.75 0.56
C TYR A 107 -12.16 -30.50 1.35
N ILE A 108 -13.12 -29.60 1.48
CA ILE A 108 -12.91 -28.30 2.11
C ILE A 108 -13.94 -28.06 3.21
N SER A 109 -13.46 -27.83 4.43
CA SER A 109 -14.28 -27.22 5.49
C SER A 109 -14.30 -25.70 5.36
N MET A 110 -15.20 -25.02 6.06
CA MET A 110 -15.21 -23.55 6.11
C MET A 110 -13.88 -23.01 6.64
N ASN A 111 -13.34 -23.62 7.70
CA ASN A 111 -12.05 -23.26 8.26
C ASN A 111 -10.90 -23.43 7.25
N ASP A 112 -10.89 -24.53 6.47
CA ASP A 112 -9.89 -24.75 5.43
C ASP A 112 -10.02 -23.72 4.31
N ALA A 113 -11.25 -23.36 3.93
CA ALA A 113 -11.49 -22.33 2.91
C ALA A 113 -10.90 -20.99 3.33
N ILE A 114 -11.13 -20.56 4.56
CA ILE A 114 -10.56 -19.31 5.08
C ILE A 114 -9.03 -19.38 5.16
N MET A 115 -8.47 -20.49 5.68
CA MET A 115 -7.01 -20.67 5.73
C MET A 115 -6.37 -20.57 4.34
N LEU A 116 -6.95 -21.26 3.36
CA LEU A 116 -6.46 -21.21 1.98
C LEU A 116 -6.59 -19.82 1.37
N ALA A 117 -7.69 -19.13 1.64
CA ALA A 117 -7.88 -17.77 1.17
C ALA A 117 -6.84 -16.80 1.76
N LEU A 118 -6.58 -16.85 3.06
CA LEU A 118 -5.57 -16.03 3.72
C LEU A 118 -4.16 -16.29 3.16
N GLU A 119 -3.85 -17.51 2.74
CA GLU A 119 -2.55 -17.88 2.18
C GLU A 119 -2.41 -17.59 0.68
N ASN A 120 -3.45 -17.86 -0.11
CA ASN A 120 -3.35 -17.91 -1.58
C ASN A 120 -4.13 -16.80 -2.30
N ASN A 121 -5.15 -16.18 -1.67
CA ASN A 121 -5.97 -15.19 -2.38
C ASN A 121 -5.13 -14.03 -2.91
N LEU A 122 -5.27 -13.72 -4.19
CA LEU A 122 -4.48 -12.69 -4.87
C LEU A 122 -4.85 -11.27 -4.42
N ASP A 123 -6.09 -11.01 -4.03
CA ASP A 123 -6.49 -9.69 -3.55
C ASP A 123 -5.80 -9.35 -2.23
N ILE A 124 -5.70 -10.32 -1.31
CA ILE A 124 -4.91 -10.18 -0.07
C ILE A 124 -3.42 -10.04 -0.40
N ALA A 125 -2.90 -10.83 -1.35
CA ALA A 125 -1.50 -10.76 -1.74
C ALA A 125 -1.13 -9.39 -2.33
N ILE A 126 -1.99 -8.79 -3.14
CA ILE A 126 -1.82 -7.43 -3.67
C ILE A 126 -1.88 -6.40 -2.54
N ALA A 127 -2.84 -6.54 -1.62
CA ALA A 127 -3.00 -5.61 -0.50
C ALA A 127 -1.79 -5.59 0.45
N ARG A 128 -1.06 -6.72 0.62
CA ARG A 128 0.19 -6.78 1.39
C ARG A 128 1.26 -5.80 0.87
N TYR A 129 1.35 -5.60 -0.44
CA TYR A 129 2.32 -4.65 -1.00
C TYR A 129 2.01 -3.20 -0.60
N ASN A 130 0.76 -2.86 -0.30
CA ASN A 130 0.40 -1.51 0.15
C ASN A 130 1.08 -1.15 1.48
N LEU A 131 1.31 -2.12 2.37
CA LEU A 131 2.03 -1.92 3.62
C LEU A 131 3.49 -1.50 3.35
N ASN A 132 4.17 -2.22 2.48
CA ASN A 132 5.55 -1.94 2.09
C ASN A 132 5.66 -0.61 1.32
N ILE A 133 4.68 -0.28 0.49
CA ILE A 133 4.60 1.01 -0.22
C ILE A 133 4.49 2.17 0.80
N ALA A 134 3.66 2.02 1.83
CA ALA A 134 3.54 3.02 2.88
C ALA A 134 4.86 3.24 3.67
N ASP A 135 5.63 2.17 3.89
CA ASP A 135 6.95 2.26 4.51
C ASP A 135 7.96 3.03 3.64
N THR A 136 7.87 2.88 2.30
CA THR A 136 8.70 3.70 1.39
C THR A 136 8.36 5.18 1.45
N ASP A 137 7.10 5.53 1.68
CA ASP A 137 6.68 6.93 1.87
C ASP A 137 7.24 7.52 3.18
N ILE A 138 7.32 6.75 4.27
CA ILE A 138 8.00 7.17 5.49
C ILE A 138 9.48 7.45 5.22
N TRP A 139 10.12 6.59 4.45
CA TRP A 139 11.53 6.76 4.10
C TRP A 139 11.75 8.02 3.24
N ARG A 140 10.90 8.25 2.24
CA ARG A 140 10.89 9.45 1.42
C ARG A 140 10.65 10.72 2.25
N ALA A 141 9.71 10.68 3.17
CA ALA A 141 9.40 11.79 4.08
C ALA A 141 10.56 12.13 5.02
N LYS A 142 11.33 11.12 5.49
CA LYS A 142 12.55 11.32 6.30
C LYS A 142 13.65 12.05 5.53
N ALA A 143 13.68 11.95 4.21
CA ALA A 143 14.58 12.74 3.35
C ALA A 143 14.10 14.20 3.15
N GLY A 144 12.97 14.59 3.72
CA GLY A 144 12.36 15.92 3.53
C GLY A 144 11.54 16.06 2.26
N SER A 145 11.35 14.98 1.51
CA SER A 145 10.54 14.98 0.28
C SER A 145 9.05 14.85 0.58
N SER A 146 8.19 15.30 -0.33
CA SER A 146 6.75 15.11 -0.24
C SER A 146 6.39 13.63 -0.36
N ILE A 147 5.35 13.20 0.35
CA ILE A 147 4.78 11.86 0.27
C ILE A 147 4.05 11.65 -1.06
N LEU A 148 3.96 10.39 -1.50
CA LEU A 148 3.17 10.01 -2.69
C LEU A 148 1.74 9.61 -2.31
N GLY A 149 1.53 9.16 -1.06
CA GLY A 149 0.26 8.69 -0.53
C GLY A 149 0.12 7.18 -0.61
N VAL A 150 -0.90 6.66 0.09
CA VAL A 150 -1.21 5.23 0.18
C VAL A 150 -2.58 4.94 -0.39
N ASN A 151 -2.77 3.71 -0.86
CA ASN A 151 -4.09 3.23 -1.25
C ASN A 151 -4.83 2.74 0.02
N SER A 152 -6.01 3.29 0.28
CA SER A 152 -6.91 2.86 1.36
C SER A 152 -8.12 2.08 0.85
N GLY A 153 -8.25 1.86 -0.46
CA GLY A 153 -9.32 1.10 -1.07
C GLY A 153 -9.11 -0.41 -0.99
N VAL A 154 -10.23 -1.15 -0.93
CA VAL A 154 -10.23 -2.62 -0.98
C VAL A 154 -9.95 -3.10 -2.42
N VAL A 155 -9.09 -4.08 -2.58
CA VAL A 155 -8.85 -4.76 -3.86
C VAL A 155 -9.91 -5.85 -4.02
N GLN A 156 -10.72 -5.78 -5.06
CA GLN A 156 -11.79 -6.74 -5.35
C GLN A 156 -11.74 -7.14 -6.83
N ASN A 157 -10.86 -8.07 -7.16
CA ASN A 157 -10.72 -8.61 -8.50
C ASN A 157 -11.12 -10.09 -8.59
N THR A 158 -11.27 -10.78 -7.45
CA THR A 158 -11.70 -12.17 -7.40
C THR A 158 -13.21 -12.25 -7.69
N PRO A 159 -13.66 -12.94 -8.76
CA PRO A 159 -15.08 -13.08 -9.07
C PRO A 159 -15.81 -13.92 -8.03
N GLY A 160 -17.03 -13.54 -7.67
CA GLY A 160 -17.91 -14.28 -6.75
C GLY A 160 -18.18 -13.56 -5.44
N GLY A 161 -19.08 -14.09 -4.61
CA GLY A 161 -19.37 -13.64 -3.24
C GLY A 161 -20.11 -12.32 -3.08
N GLY A 162 -20.58 -11.70 -4.14
CA GLY A 162 -21.39 -10.47 -4.06
C GLY A 162 -22.88 -10.74 -3.79
N VAL A 163 -23.60 -9.80 -3.15
CA VAL A 163 -25.02 -9.85 -2.81
C VAL A 163 -25.94 -9.78 -4.07
N GLY A 164 -25.61 -10.37 -5.15
CA GLY A 164 -26.40 -10.29 -6.37
C GLY A 164 -26.09 -11.36 -7.39
N GLY A 165 -25.25 -12.31 -7.06
CA GLY A 165 -24.92 -13.40 -7.99
C GLY A 165 -24.03 -12.97 -9.15
N PHE A 166 -23.82 -13.90 -10.04
CA PHE A 166 -22.99 -13.80 -11.22
C PHE A 166 -23.35 -12.56 -12.07
N GLY A 167 -22.45 -11.62 -12.19
CA GLY A 167 -22.61 -10.45 -13.08
C GLY A 167 -22.83 -9.10 -12.41
N THR A 168 -22.96 -9.00 -11.11
CA THR A 168 -22.72 -7.73 -10.45
C THR A 168 -21.20 -7.48 -10.38
N GLN A 169 -20.62 -7.07 -11.49
CA GLN A 169 -19.57 -6.08 -11.37
C GLN A 169 -20.24 -4.88 -10.67
N VAL A 170 -20.26 -4.91 -9.34
CA VAL A 170 -20.22 -3.67 -8.60
C VAL A 170 -19.01 -3.01 -9.19
N GLY A 171 -19.27 -1.96 -9.98
CA GLY A 171 -18.21 -1.32 -10.74
C GLY A 171 -17.02 -1.23 -9.82
N SER A 172 -15.92 -1.78 -10.24
CA SER A 172 -14.65 -1.58 -9.59
C SER A 172 -14.48 -0.08 -9.51
N GLY A 173 -15.10 0.49 -8.49
CA GLY A 173 -14.76 1.82 -8.09
C GLY A 173 -13.26 1.72 -7.90
N GLN A 174 -12.52 2.31 -8.81
CA GLN A 174 -11.14 2.68 -8.56
C GLN A 174 -11.16 3.56 -7.32
N GLY A 175 -11.44 2.95 -6.18
CA GLY A 175 -11.51 3.58 -4.86
C GLY A 175 -10.14 3.72 -4.24
N GLY A 176 -9.11 3.72 -5.04
CA GLY A 176 -7.83 4.21 -4.61
C GLY A 176 -7.79 5.72 -4.76
N THR A 177 -8.14 6.46 -3.74
CA THR A 177 -7.72 7.85 -3.65
C THR A 177 -6.22 7.85 -3.41
N SER A 178 -5.44 7.72 -4.48
CA SER A 178 -4.04 8.10 -4.41
C SER A 178 -4.02 9.61 -4.15
N VAL A 179 -3.87 9.98 -2.91
CA VAL A 179 -3.54 11.35 -2.56
C VAL A 179 -2.09 11.55 -2.95
N ALA A 180 -1.85 11.83 -4.25
CA ALA A 180 -0.57 12.35 -4.65
C ALA A 180 -0.40 13.68 -3.93
N ALA A 181 0.53 13.75 -2.99
CA ALA A 181 0.88 15.00 -2.35
C ALA A 181 1.37 15.97 -3.44
N GLY A 182 0.54 16.96 -3.78
CA GLY A 182 0.79 17.91 -4.85
C GLY A 182 0.17 17.59 -6.21
N GLY A 183 -0.44 16.41 -6.39
CA GLY A 183 -1.21 16.07 -7.59
C GLY A 183 -2.71 16.27 -7.38
N ALA A 184 -3.40 16.74 -8.40
CA ALA A 184 -4.85 16.91 -8.40
C ALA A 184 -5.56 15.55 -8.43
N GLY A 185 -5.61 14.86 -7.26
CA GLY A 185 -6.43 13.67 -7.09
C GLY A 185 -7.89 14.06 -6.97
N VAL A 186 -8.71 13.62 -7.90
CA VAL A 186 -10.16 13.74 -7.77
C VAL A 186 -10.56 12.69 -6.74
N GLY A 187 -10.87 13.12 -5.51
CA GLY A 187 -11.35 12.22 -4.48
C GLY A 187 -12.65 11.53 -4.89
N ALA A 188 -12.75 10.24 -4.65
CA ALA A 188 -13.99 9.51 -4.78
C ALA A 188 -15.09 10.23 -3.99
N GLY A 189 -16.24 10.50 -4.63
CA GLY A 189 -17.37 11.15 -3.97
C GLY A 189 -17.41 12.67 -4.05
N GLY A 190 -16.75 13.31 -5.03
CA GLY A 190 -16.93 14.75 -5.31
C GLY A 190 -16.17 15.68 -4.36
N LEU A 191 -15.20 15.17 -3.60
CA LEU A 191 -14.33 15.98 -2.77
C LEU A 191 -13.28 16.71 -3.63
N VAL A 192 -12.95 17.93 -3.24
CA VAL A 192 -12.02 18.81 -3.94
C VAL A 192 -10.58 18.30 -3.76
N VAL A 193 -9.68 18.67 -4.68
CA VAL A 193 -8.23 18.47 -4.54
C VAL A 193 -7.73 18.93 -3.16
N SER A 194 -7.13 18.03 -2.43
CA SER A 194 -6.71 18.28 -1.06
C SER A 194 -5.49 19.20 -0.95
N THR A 195 -5.48 20.04 0.08
CA THR A 195 -4.30 20.80 0.52
C THR A 195 -3.36 20.00 1.41
N LEU A 196 -3.56 18.67 1.51
CA LEU A 196 -2.77 17.80 2.38
C LEU A 196 -1.27 17.94 2.10
N GLY A 197 -0.52 18.27 3.14
CA GLY A 197 0.93 18.47 3.04
C GLY A 197 1.39 19.85 2.56
N ASN A 198 0.48 20.77 2.19
CA ASN A 198 0.84 22.14 1.87
C ASN A 198 1.38 22.87 3.11
N GLY A 199 2.17 23.92 2.88
CA GLY A 199 2.81 24.71 3.93
C GLY A 199 4.10 25.36 3.44
N PRO A 200 4.95 25.87 4.33
CA PRO A 200 6.28 26.38 3.94
C PRO A 200 7.11 25.32 3.21
N VAL A 201 7.96 25.75 2.31
CA VAL A 201 8.87 24.84 1.58
C VAL A 201 9.80 24.17 2.59
N ILE A 202 9.95 22.86 2.49
CA ILE A 202 10.90 22.06 3.30
C ILE A 202 12.14 21.84 2.44
N THR A 203 13.30 22.19 2.99
CA THR A 203 14.60 21.83 2.38
C THR A 203 14.90 20.36 2.62
N SER A 204 15.62 19.72 1.68
CA SER A 204 16.02 18.33 1.84
C SER A 204 16.79 18.12 3.15
N PHE A 205 16.39 17.07 3.90
CA PHE A 205 17.12 16.66 5.10
C PHE A 205 18.33 15.78 4.76
N ASP A 206 18.29 15.15 3.58
CA ASP A 206 19.46 14.44 3.06
C ASP A 206 20.51 15.45 2.59
N PRO A 207 21.79 15.23 2.87
CA PRO A 207 22.86 16.06 2.42
C PRO A 207 23.00 16.00 0.89
N ILE A 208 23.11 17.17 0.27
CA ILE A 208 23.31 17.32 -1.17
C ILE A 208 24.68 17.95 -1.41
N LEU A 209 25.53 17.26 -2.17
CA LEU A 209 26.79 17.78 -2.65
C LEU A 209 26.65 18.11 -4.13
N THR A 210 26.86 19.38 -4.48
CA THR A 210 26.84 19.86 -5.85
C THR A 210 28.24 20.27 -6.25
N GLY A 211 28.73 19.78 -7.38
CA GLY A 211 30.01 20.19 -7.98
C GLY A 211 29.77 20.80 -9.37
N THR A 212 30.41 21.93 -9.62
CA THR A 212 30.41 22.55 -10.96
C THR A 212 31.84 22.79 -11.40
N LEU A 213 32.16 22.34 -12.61
CA LEU A 213 33.41 22.66 -13.32
C LEU A 213 33.03 23.32 -14.63
N GLN A 214 33.49 24.59 -14.80
CA GLN A 214 33.16 25.37 -15.97
C GLN A 214 34.42 25.97 -16.56
N PHE A 215 34.53 25.94 -17.87
CA PHE A 215 35.53 26.61 -18.67
C PHE A 215 34.80 27.59 -19.55
N ASP A 216 35.13 28.88 -19.37
CA ASP A 216 34.53 29.99 -20.12
C ASP A 216 35.62 30.77 -20.81
N ARG A 217 35.34 31.14 -22.06
CA ARG A 217 36.15 32.07 -22.83
C ARG A 217 35.29 33.21 -23.32
N GLN A 218 35.54 34.39 -22.80
CA GLN A 218 34.82 35.59 -23.14
C GLN A 218 35.72 36.53 -23.95
N GLU A 219 35.23 36.98 -25.07
CA GLU A 219 35.80 38.08 -25.83
C GLU A 219 34.97 39.34 -25.55
N ILE A 220 35.65 40.38 -25.06
CA ILE A 220 35.01 41.60 -24.60
C ILE A 220 35.31 42.72 -25.64
N ASN A 221 34.26 43.34 -26.15
CA ASN A 221 34.40 44.52 -26.99
C ASN A 221 34.71 45.72 -26.10
N CYS A 222 35.93 46.19 -26.19
CA CYS A 222 36.42 47.27 -25.36
C CYS A 222 36.17 48.63 -26.01
N THR A 223 35.60 49.55 -25.25
CA THR A 223 35.37 50.94 -25.66
C THR A 223 36.41 51.90 -25.10
N ASN A 224 37.29 51.43 -24.23
CA ASN A 224 38.36 52.17 -23.61
C ASN A 224 39.70 51.41 -23.58
N PRO A 225 40.85 52.07 -23.51
CA PRO A 225 42.15 51.39 -23.54
C PRO A 225 42.49 50.60 -22.27
N PHE A 226 41.69 50.72 -21.20
CA PHE A 226 41.95 50.07 -19.90
C PHE A 226 41.27 48.70 -19.77
N CYS A 227 40.63 48.21 -20.79
CA CYS A 227 39.90 46.95 -20.76
C CYS A 227 40.69 45.83 -21.48
N GLY A 228 40.68 44.65 -20.96
CA GLY A 228 41.22 43.48 -21.65
C GLY A 228 40.19 42.91 -22.64
N SER A 229 40.64 42.61 -23.86
CA SER A 229 39.76 42.14 -24.93
C SER A 229 39.41 40.64 -24.84
N SER A 230 40.14 39.85 -24.06
CA SER A 230 39.87 38.42 -23.89
C SER A 230 40.08 37.98 -22.47
N GLN A 231 39.17 37.13 -22.00
CA GLN A 231 39.24 36.55 -20.68
C GLN A 231 38.89 35.07 -20.75
N ASN A 232 39.73 34.20 -20.18
CA ASN A 232 39.44 32.80 -19.96
C ASN A 232 39.22 32.59 -18.48
N THR A 233 38.05 32.05 -18.12
CA THR A 233 37.68 31.78 -16.75
C THR A 233 37.51 30.26 -16.55
N THR A 234 38.18 29.72 -15.58
CA THR A 234 37.96 28.33 -15.12
C THR A 234 37.41 28.39 -13.72
N THR A 235 36.23 27.87 -13.51
CA THR A 235 35.61 27.76 -12.17
C THR A 235 35.47 26.33 -11.75
N GLY A 236 35.76 26.04 -10.47
CA GLY A 236 35.56 24.76 -9.85
C GLY A 236 34.91 24.97 -8.49
N ASN A 237 33.59 24.81 -8.42
CA ASN A 237 32.80 25.08 -7.22
C ASN A 237 32.24 23.82 -6.64
N PHE A 238 32.25 23.72 -5.32
CA PHE A 238 31.59 22.66 -4.56
C PHE A 238 30.67 23.29 -3.52
N ALA A 239 29.43 22.79 -3.42
CA ALA A 239 28.48 23.24 -2.44
C ALA A 239 27.84 22.03 -1.75
N TYR A 240 27.88 22.03 -0.42
CA TYR A 240 27.15 21.07 0.42
C TYR A 240 25.99 21.82 1.05
N THR A 241 24.78 21.24 0.93
CA THR A 241 23.58 21.80 1.55
C THR A 241 22.81 20.71 2.30
N GLN A 242 22.29 21.06 3.50
CA GLN A 242 21.49 20.16 4.31
C GLN A 242 20.47 20.95 5.12
N GLY A 243 19.20 20.51 5.08
CA GLY A 243 18.14 21.00 5.95
C GLY A 243 18.01 20.15 7.24
N PHE A 244 17.45 20.75 8.26
CA PHE A 244 17.16 20.07 9.54
C PHE A 244 15.68 20.20 9.91
N GLN A 245 15.18 19.22 10.66
CA GLN A 245 13.75 19.09 11.00
C GLN A 245 13.19 20.25 11.83
N TRP A 246 14.03 21.06 12.44
CA TRP A 246 13.59 22.25 13.20
C TRP A 246 13.61 23.56 12.37
N GLY A 247 13.91 23.48 11.08
CA GLY A 247 13.90 24.63 10.18
C GLY A 247 15.24 25.36 10.08
N THR A 248 16.35 24.70 10.37
CA THR A 248 17.71 25.21 10.12
C THR A 248 18.21 24.68 8.80
N ASN A 249 18.92 25.52 8.06
CA ASN A 249 19.62 25.15 6.82
C ASN A 249 21.11 25.40 6.98
N LEU A 250 21.90 24.40 6.68
CA LEU A 250 23.35 24.47 6.58
C LEU A 250 23.74 24.53 5.09
N ALA A 251 24.56 25.48 4.73
CA ALA A 251 25.19 25.57 3.41
C ALA A 251 26.72 25.77 3.60
N VAL A 252 27.50 24.94 2.93
CA VAL A 252 28.96 25.06 2.91
C VAL A 252 29.37 25.19 1.45
N GLY A 253 29.95 26.31 1.09
CA GLY A 253 30.43 26.60 -0.26
C GLY A 253 31.94 26.65 -0.32
N PHE A 254 32.51 26.07 -1.36
CA PHE A 254 33.92 26.17 -1.71
C PHE A 254 34.02 26.50 -3.19
N ASN A 255 34.38 27.75 -3.50
CA ASN A 255 34.43 28.27 -4.85
C ASN A 255 35.86 28.58 -5.23
N ASN A 256 36.27 28.10 -6.39
CA ASN A 256 37.61 28.36 -6.96
C ASN A 256 37.45 28.91 -8.35
N THR A 257 38.17 29.98 -8.62
CA THR A 257 38.18 30.62 -9.93
C THR A 257 39.61 30.89 -10.37
N ARG A 258 39.92 30.58 -11.62
CA ARG A 258 41.12 30.92 -12.29
C ARG A 258 40.80 31.78 -13.50
N ILE A 259 41.32 33.03 -13.50
CA ILE A 259 41.05 33.97 -14.55
C ILE A 259 42.37 34.30 -15.27
N THR A 260 42.42 34.14 -16.57
CA THR A 260 43.51 34.59 -17.43
C THR A 260 42.94 35.66 -18.34
N SER A 261 43.54 36.84 -18.27
CA SER A 261 43.11 38.01 -19.08
C SER A 261 44.32 38.65 -19.71
N ASN A 262 44.13 39.28 -20.86
CA ASN A 262 45.13 40.12 -21.51
C ASN A 262 45.07 41.61 -21.05
N ASN A 263 44.40 41.87 -19.94
CA ASN A 263 44.33 43.21 -19.36
C ASN A 263 45.64 43.58 -18.64
N GLU A 264 46.29 44.65 -19.05
CA GLU A 264 47.53 45.15 -18.46
C GLU A 264 47.34 45.78 -17.06
N PHE A 265 46.11 46.10 -16.68
CA PHE A 265 45.79 46.59 -15.32
C PHE A 265 45.53 45.48 -14.31
N ASN A 266 45.48 44.19 -14.72
CA ASN A 266 45.40 43.09 -13.80
C ASN A 266 46.75 42.71 -13.24
N ALA A 267 46.92 42.78 -11.92
CA ALA A 267 48.16 42.44 -11.22
C ALA A 267 48.59 40.98 -11.40
N PHE A 268 47.61 40.07 -11.54
CA PHE A 268 47.84 38.67 -11.77
C PHE A 268 47.21 38.18 -13.07
N THR A 269 47.95 37.39 -13.84
CA THR A 269 47.49 36.67 -15.01
C THR A 269 48.27 35.34 -15.16
N PRO A 270 47.68 34.17 -14.82
CA PRO A 270 46.34 33.97 -14.29
C PRO A 270 46.17 34.44 -12.84
N ALA A 271 45.05 35.06 -12.52
CA ALA A 271 44.58 35.29 -11.17
C ALA A 271 43.89 34.05 -10.62
N LEU A 272 44.22 33.65 -9.39
CA LEU A 272 43.62 32.53 -8.68
C LEU A 272 42.86 33.05 -7.46
N SER A 273 41.59 32.75 -7.37
CA SER A 273 40.79 33.06 -6.18
C SER A 273 40.09 31.81 -5.64
N SER A 274 40.18 31.63 -4.34
CA SER A 274 39.45 30.57 -3.64
C SER A 274 38.67 31.20 -2.52
N ASN A 275 37.42 30.75 -2.35
CA ASN A 275 36.54 31.21 -1.30
C ASN A 275 35.90 30.00 -0.62
N PHE A 276 35.92 30.00 0.69
CA PHE A 276 35.21 29.03 1.53
C PHE A 276 34.19 29.78 2.37
N GLN A 277 32.94 29.31 2.40
CA GLN A 277 31.90 29.90 3.21
C GLN A 277 31.03 28.82 3.85
N PHE A 278 30.93 28.87 5.15
CA PHE A 278 29.97 28.14 5.98
C PHE A 278 28.83 29.10 6.32
N LYS A 279 27.60 28.76 5.98
CA LYS A 279 26.40 29.56 6.26
C LYS A 279 25.36 28.72 6.98
N LEU A 280 24.90 29.18 8.12
CA LEU A 280 23.79 28.63 8.87
C LEU A 280 22.63 29.60 8.79
N THR A 281 21.46 29.11 8.38
CA THR A 281 20.23 29.91 8.31
C THR A 281 19.16 29.26 9.18
N GLN A 282 18.55 30.00 10.09
CA GLN A 282 17.47 29.56 10.98
C GLN A 282 16.21 30.37 10.70
N HIS A 283 15.13 29.68 10.35
CA HIS A 283 13.82 30.28 10.27
C HIS A 283 13.32 30.61 11.68
N LEU A 284 12.83 31.85 11.92
CA LEU A 284 12.36 32.29 13.24
C LEU A 284 10.83 32.39 13.34
N LEU A 285 10.11 32.63 12.24
CA LEU A 285 8.65 32.70 12.21
C LEU A 285 8.06 31.68 11.21
N GLN A 286 8.01 32.00 9.93
CA GLN A 286 7.54 31.08 8.92
C GLN A 286 8.49 29.88 8.81
N GLY A 287 7.97 28.65 8.96
CA GLY A 287 8.81 27.46 8.88
C GLY A 287 9.62 27.16 10.17
N PHE A 288 9.38 27.88 11.28
CA PHE A 288 10.05 27.60 12.54
C PHE A 288 9.48 26.35 13.24
N GLY A 289 10.39 25.53 13.75
CA GLY A 289 10.08 24.38 14.61
C GLY A 289 9.69 23.11 13.90
N PHE A 290 9.38 22.08 14.66
CA PHE A 290 9.14 20.73 14.17
C PHE A 290 7.77 20.59 13.44
N THR A 291 6.76 21.36 13.84
CA THR A 291 5.39 21.18 13.32
C THR A 291 5.31 21.37 11.81
N PRO A 292 5.79 22.47 11.20
CA PRO A 292 5.74 22.66 9.76
C PRO A 292 6.74 21.78 9.01
N ASN A 293 7.92 21.49 9.58
CA ASN A 293 8.99 20.79 8.88
C ASN A 293 8.82 19.26 8.92
N ASN A 294 8.27 18.70 10.00
CA ASN A 294 8.05 17.25 10.13
C ASN A 294 6.65 16.80 9.66
N ARG A 295 5.86 17.68 9.02
CA ARG A 295 4.51 17.35 8.61
C ARG A 295 4.45 16.11 7.71
N PHE A 296 5.35 15.98 6.73
CA PHE A 296 5.39 14.83 5.84
C PHE A 296 5.73 13.54 6.58
N ILE A 297 6.65 13.59 7.55
CA ILE A 297 6.99 12.41 8.36
C ILE A 297 5.79 11.97 9.21
N ARG A 298 5.06 12.92 9.80
CA ARG A 298 3.88 12.62 10.62
C ARG A 298 2.74 12.08 9.78
N ILE A 299 2.45 12.71 8.64
CA ILE A 299 1.42 12.25 7.70
C ILE A 299 1.79 10.88 7.13
N ALA A 300 3.06 10.62 6.78
CA ALA A 300 3.50 9.32 6.29
C ALA A 300 3.33 8.21 7.35
N LYS A 301 3.61 8.49 8.63
CA LYS A 301 3.34 7.54 9.72
C LYS A 301 1.86 7.26 9.89
N ASN A 302 1.03 8.29 9.88
CA ASN A 302 -0.43 8.14 9.93
C ASN A 302 -0.94 7.37 8.69
N ASN A 303 -0.37 7.61 7.51
CA ASN A 303 -0.71 6.86 6.30
C ASN A 303 -0.30 5.38 6.41
N ARG A 304 0.78 5.06 7.13
CA ARG A 304 1.14 3.67 7.45
C ARG A 304 0.08 3.00 8.33
N GLU A 305 -0.43 3.72 9.33
CA GLU A 305 -1.56 3.25 10.15
C GLU A 305 -2.83 3.09 9.30
N ILE A 306 -3.10 4.00 8.37
CA ILE A 306 -4.21 3.85 7.41
C ILE A 306 -4.03 2.58 6.58
N SER A 307 -2.81 2.28 6.12
CA SER A 307 -2.55 1.04 5.37
C SER A 307 -2.79 -0.22 6.19
N ASP A 308 -2.47 -0.22 7.50
CA ASP A 308 -2.77 -1.34 8.40
C ASP A 308 -4.28 -1.53 8.57
N VAL A 309 -5.02 -0.43 8.76
CA VAL A 309 -6.48 -0.42 8.86
C VAL A 309 -7.12 -0.87 7.55
N ALA A 310 -6.64 -0.39 6.40
CA ALA A 310 -7.11 -0.78 5.07
C ALA A 310 -6.80 -2.27 4.79
N PHE A 311 -5.67 -2.77 5.24
CA PHE A 311 -5.34 -4.19 5.13
C PHE A 311 -6.28 -5.06 5.99
N ARG A 312 -6.61 -4.64 7.22
CA ARG A 312 -7.63 -5.30 8.04
C ARG A 312 -8.99 -5.31 7.33
N LEU A 313 -9.39 -4.19 6.73
CA LEU A 313 -10.63 -4.10 5.95
C LEU A 313 -10.61 -5.05 4.74
N GLN A 314 -9.46 -5.15 4.05
CA GLN A 314 -9.27 -6.10 2.95
C GLN A 314 -9.50 -7.54 3.40
N ILE A 315 -8.88 -7.94 4.52
CA ILE A 315 -9.05 -9.30 5.06
C ILE A 315 -10.53 -9.53 5.41
N THR A 316 -11.16 -8.60 6.13
CA THR A 316 -12.59 -8.69 6.48
C THR A 316 -13.47 -8.87 5.25
N SER A 317 -13.26 -8.06 4.21
CA SER A 317 -14.03 -8.16 2.96
C SER A 317 -13.77 -9.47 2.21
N THR A 318 -12.53 -9.97 2.22
CA THR A 318 -12.20 -11.23 1.55
C THR A 318 -12.77 -12.42 2.32
N VAL A 319 -12.71 -12.42 3.65
CA VAL A 319 -13.30 -13.48 4.50
C VAL A 319 -14.81 -13.51 4.30
N ASP A 320 -15.50 -12.39 4.40
CA ASP A 320 -16.94 -12.26 4.10
C ASP A 320 -17.28 -12.84 2.71
N GLN A 321 -16.50 -12.50 1.69
CA GLN A 321 -16.70 -13.03 0.34
C GLN A 321 -16.52 -14.55 0.30
N ILE A 322 -15.49 -15.11 0.95
CA ILE A 322 -15.21 -16.54 0.97
C ILE A 322 -16.30 -17.31 1.71
N GLU A 323 -16.77 -16.81 2.85
CA GLU A 323 -17.87 -17.42 3.60
C GLU A 323 -19.15 -17.42 2.79
N ASN A 324 -19.50 -16.32 2.14
CA ASN A 324 -20.65 -16.23 1.25
C ASN A 324 -20.54 -17.22 0.06
N MET A 325 -19.37 -17.35 -0.57
CA MET A 325 -19.13 -18.29 -1.66
C MET A 325 -19.20 -19.74 -1.17
N TYR A 326 -18.73 -20.01 0.03
CA TYR A 326 -18.81 -21.36 0.63
C TYR A 326 -20.26 -21.78 0.87
N TRP A 327 -21.11 -20.89 1.40
CA TRP A 327 -22.52 -21.17 1.59
C TRP A 327 -23.27 -21.31 0.24
N ASP A 328 -22.87 -20.59 -0.81
CA ASP A 328 -23.38 -20.80 -2.16
C ASP A 328 -22.98 -22.18 -2.71
N LEU A 329 -21.77 -22.63 -2.45
CA LEU A 329 -21.32 -23.97 -2.82
C LEU A 329 -22.10 -25.06 -2.05
N VAL A 330 -22.30 -24.91 -0.74
CA VAL A 330 -23.09 -25.83 0.07
C VAL A 330 -24.54 -25.90 -0.43
N TYR A 331 -25.15 -24.75 -0.73
CA TYR A 331 -26.49 -24.67 -1.33
C TYR A 331 -26.56 -25.42 -2.67
N ALA A 332 -25.62 -25.15 -3.58
CA ALA A 332 -25.59 -25.80 -4.90
C ALA A 332 -25.41 -27.32 -4.78
N TYR A 333 -24.56 -27.78 -3.83
CA TYR A 333 -24.34 -29.19 -3.56
C TYR A 333 -25.60 -29.88 -3.04
N GLU A 334 -26.30 -29.30 -2.06
CA GLU A 334 -27.55 -29.82 -1.51
C GLU A 334 -28.69 -29.81 -2.55
N ASN A 335 -28.77 -28.74 -3.37
CA ASN A 335 -29.74 -28.67 -4.44
C ASN A 335 -29.58 -29.81 -5.46
N VAL A 336 -28.35 -30.14 -5.87
CA VAL A 336 -28.08 -31.29 -6.75
C VAL A 336 -28.54 -32.58 -6.08
N ARG A 337 -28.32 -32.78 -4.78
CA ARG A 337 -28.79 -33.94 -4.04
C ARG A 337 -30.32 -34.06 -4.13
N VAL A 338 -31.04 -33.00 -3.81
CA VAL A 338 -32.50 -32.95 -3.85
C VAL A 338 -33.04 -33.23 -5.25
N GLN A 339 -32.43 -32.65 -6.30
CA GLN A 339 -32.85 -32.87 -7.69
C GLN A 339 -32.58 -34.31 -8.16
N LYS A 340 -31.50 -34.96 -7.71
CA LYS A 340 -31.23 -36.39 -7.97
C LYS A 340 -32.27 -37.30 -7.34
N GLU A 341 -32.64 -37.04 -6.09
CA GLU A 341 -33.69 -37.78 -5.38
C GLU A 341 -35.01 -37.63 -6.12
N GLN A 342 -35.37 -36.43 -6.59
CA GLN A 342 -36.58 -36.19 -7.38
C GLN A 342 -36.56 -36.93 -8.72
N LEU A 343 -35.44 -36.96 -9.43
CA LEU A 343 -35.30 -37.68 -10.68
C LEU A 343 -35.45 -39.21 -10.43
N THR A 344 -34.82 -39.74 -9.40
CA THR A 344 -34.89 -41.18 -9.03
C THR A 344 -36.33 -41.56 -8.70
N PHE A 345 -37.04 -40.73 -7.95
CA PHE A 345 -38.44 -40.93 -7.64
C PHE A 345 -39.31 -40.90 -8.91
N GLY A 346 -39.09 -39.94 -9.78
CA GLY A 346 -39.81 -39.85 -11.07
C GLY A 346 -39.60 -41.05 -11.98
N GLN A 347 -38.35 -41.57 -12.07
CA GLN A 347 -38.00 -42.76 -12.82
C GLN A 347 -38.68 -44.03 -12.24
N LYS A 348 -38.69 -44.16 -10.92
CA LYS A 348 -39.42 -45.25 -10.27
C LYS A 348 -40.91 -45.20 -10.56
N THR A 349 -41.54 -44.02 -10.44
CA THR A 349 -42.97 -43.84 -10.74
C THR A 349 -43.25 -44.15 -12.20
N LEU A 350 -42.36 -43.79 -13.13
CA LEU A 350 -42.53 -44.13 -14.56
C LEU A 350 -42.48 -45.65 -14.76
N SER A 351 -41.56 -46.35 -14.13
CA SER A 351 -41.43 -47.82 -14.19
C SER A 351 -42.66 -48.49 -13.64
N ASP A 352 -43.15 -48.02 -12.48
CA ASP A 352 -44.37 -48.55 -11.85
C ASP A 352 -45.61 -48.32 -12.74
N ASN A 353 -45.75 -47.13 -13.32
CA ASN A 353 -46.83 -46.83 -14.26
C ASN A 353 -46.79 -47.69 -15.52
N GLN A 354 -45.60 -47.97 -16.08
CA GLN A 354 -45.42 -48.88 -17.24
C GLN A 354 -45.93 -50.27 -16.91
N THR A 355 -45.52 -50.82 -15.79
CA THR A 355 -45.98 -52.13 -15.30
C THR A 355 -47.50 -52.19 -15.10
N GLN A 356 -48.09 -51.13 -14.56
CA GLN A 356 -49.56 -51.05 -14.35
C GLN A 356 -50.33 -50.96 -15.69
N VAL A 357 -49.79 -50.30 -16.69
CA VAL A 357 -50.37 -50.23 -18.04
C VAL A 357 -50.29 -51.61 -18.74
N GLU A 358 -49.16 -52.32 -18.58
CA GLU A 358 -48.97 -53.68 -19.13
C GLU A 358 -49.99 -54.68 -18.52
N ILE A 359 -50.26 -54.54 -17.23
CA ILE A 359 -51.27 -55.36 -16.51
C ILE A 359 -52.71 -54.90 -16.82
N GLY A 360 -52.88 -53.71 -17.44
CA GLY A 360 -54.19 -53.17 -17.83
C GLY A 360 -54.90 -52.42 -16.71
N THR A 361 -54.26 -52.05 -15.62
CA THR A 361 -54.83 -51.34 -14.47
C THR A 361 -54.73 -49.81 -14.56
N LEU A 362 -53.88 -49.29 -15.47
CA LEU A 362 -53.65 -47.86 -15.68
C LEU A 362 -53.79 -47.42 -17.13
N ALA A 363 -54.28 -46.23 -17.37
CA ALA A 363 -54.40 -45.67 -18.75
C ALA A 363 -53.06 -45.32 -19.34
N PRO A 364 -52.77 -45.58 -20.64
CA PRO A 364 -51.46 -45.28 -21.29
C PRO A 364 -51.04 -43.82 -21.21
N ILE A 365 -51.98 -42.88 -21.09
CA ILE A 365 -51.70 -41.45 -21.01
C ILE A 365 -50.87 -41.12 -19.71
N GLU A 366 -51.00 -41.91 -18.64
CA GLU A 366 -50.28 -41.68 -17.39
C GLU A 366 -48.78 -42.01 -17.53
N VAL A 367 -48.42 -42.95 -18.44
CA VAL A 367 -46.99 -43.20 -18.81
C VAL A 367 -46.40 -41.99 -19.53
N VAL A 368 -47.18 -41.41 -20.47
CA VAL A 368 -46.71 -40.18 -21.21
C VAL A 368 -46.52 -39.01 -20.23
N ARG A 369 -47.41 -38.83 -19.24
CA ARG A 369 -47.26 -37.79 -18.18
C ARG A 369 -46.03 -38.06 -17.33
N ALA A 370 -45.80 -39.26 -16.89
CA ALA A 370 -44.61 -39.63 -16.09
C ALA A 370 -43.33 -39.42 -16.90
N GLN A 371 -43.31 -39.78 -18.22
CA GLN A 371 -42.15 -39.51 -19.11
C GLN A 371 -41.86 -38.02 -19.21
N SER A 372 -42.91 -37.17 -19.38
CA SER A 372 -42.73 -35.73 -19.41
C SER A 372 -42.17 -35.18 -18.09
N THR A 373 -42.60 -35.71 -16.93
CA THR A 373 -42.06 -35.33 -15.62
C THR A 373 -40.62 -35.74 -15.47
N VAL A 374 -40.23 -36.94 -15.89
CA VAL A 374 -38.83 -37.39 -15.88
C VAL A 374 -37.96 -36.53 -16.76
N ALA A 375 -38.41 -36.15 -17.95
CA ALA A 375 -37.69 -35.27 -18.85
C ALA A 375 -37.47 -33.86 -18.24
N SER A 376 -38.50 -33.31 -17.58
CA SER A 376 -38.41 -32.04 -16.84
C SER A 376 -37.42 -32.13 -15.65
N ASN A 377 -37.48 -33.20 -14.86
CA ASN A 377 -36.57 -33.42 -13.75
C ASN A 377 -35.11 -33.56 -14.22
N GLN A 378 -34.90 -34.25 -15.35
CA GLN A 378 -33.57 -34.37 -15.97
C GLN A 378 -33.01 -33.01 -16.38
N GLN A 379 -33.84 -32.15 -16.99
CA GLN A 379 -33.45 -30.78 -17.32
C GLN A 379 -33.07 -29.97 -16.07
N THR A 380 -33.88 -30.04 -15.02
CA THR A 380 -33.63 -29.31 -13.76
C THR A 380 -32.34 -29.81 -13.09
N LEU A 381 -32.09 -31.11 -13.08
CA LEU A 381 -30.85 -31.69 -12.58
C LEU A 381 -29.63 -31.20 -13.38
N THR A 382 -29.73 -31.14 -14.71
CA THR A 382 -28.64 -30.64 -15.56
C THR A 382 -28.29 -29.18 -15.22
N VAL A 383 -29.31 -28.33 -15.03
CA VAL A 383 -29.11 -26.95 -14.60
C VAL A 383 -28.44 -26.87 -13.22
N ALA A 384 -28.88 -27.70 -12.27
CA ALA A 384 -28.32 -27.75 -10.93
C ALA A 384 -26.84 -28.21 -10.94
N LEU A 385 -26.48 -29.20 -11.76
CA LEU A 385 -25.11 -29.69 -11.93
C LEU A 385 -24.20 -28.59 -12.52
N THR A 386 -24.68 -27.93 -13.58
CA THR A 386 -23.89 -26.82 -14.19
C THR A 386 -23.67 -25.66 -13.21
N ASN A 387 -24.68 -25.37 -12.39
CA ASN A 387 -24.51 -24.33 -11.35
C ASN A 387 -23.50 -24.77 -10.28
N LEU A 388 -23.51 -26.04 -9.86
CA LEU A 388 -22.53 -26.59 -8.93
C LEU A 388 -21.11 -26.49 -9.48
N GLU A 389 -20.90 -26.91 -10.75
CA GLU A 389 -19.59 -26.81 -11.41
C GLU A 389 -19.10 -25.35 -11.44
N LEU A 390 -19.98 -24.40 -11.68
CA LEU A 390 -19.67 -22.99 -11.66
C LEU A 390 -19.24 -22.53 -10.24
N GLN A 391 -19.98 -22.89 -9.20
CA GLN A 391 -19.63 -22.53 -7.83
C GLN A 391 -18.30 -23.17 -7.39
N GLN A 392 -18.02 -24.38 -7.83
CA GLN A 392 -16.74 -25.06 -7.59
C GLN A 392 -15.58 -24.30 -8.28
N LEU A 393 -15.79 -23.86 -9.52
CA LEU A 393 -14.76 -23.08 -10.25
C LEU A 393 -14.48 -21.74 -9.57
N LEU A 394 -15.51 -21.02 -9.14
CA LEU A 394 -15.38 -19.76 -8.41
C LEU A 394 -14.64 -19.95 -7.10
N MET A 395 -15.00 -20.99 -6.33
CA MET A 395 -14.33 -21.32 -5.08
C MET A 395 -12.84 -21.66 -5.31
N LYS A 396 -12.53 -22.50 -6.28
CA LYS A 396 -11.14 -22.84 -6.63
C LYS A 396 -10.33 -21.60 -6.99
N ASN A 397 -10.90 -20.68 -7.76
CA ASN A 397 -10.25 -19.43 -8.11
C ASN A 397 -9.98 -18.53 -6.89
N ALA A 398 -10.89 -18.49 -5.94
CA ALA A 398 -10.75 -17.67 -4.73
C ALA A 398 -9.70 -18.24 -3.74
N LEU A 399 -9.51 -19.57 -3.72
CA LEU A 399 -8.63 -20.29 -2.80
C LEU A 399 -7.24 -20.61 -3.35
N SER A 400 -6.97 -20.33 -4.64
CA SER A 400 -5.70 -20.65 -5.28
C SER A 400 -5.08 -19.41 -5.93
N ARG A 401 -3.74 -19.39 -6.03
CA ARG A 401 -3.01 -18.38 -6.79
C ARG A 401 -3.01 -18.66 -8.28
N THR A 402 -3.07 -19.94 -8.65
CA THR A 402 -3.05 -20.39 -10.04
C THR A 402 -3.89 -21.64 -10.19
N LEU A 403 -4.63 -21.72 -11.28
CA LEU A 403 -5.40 -22.90 -11.73
C LEU A 403 -4.71 -23.64 -12.88
N VAL A 404 -3.42 -23.40 -13.12
CA VAL A 404 -2.66 -24.03 -14.23
C VAL A 404 -2.45 -25.52 -13.97
N ASP A 405 -2.44 -25.97 -12.71
CA ASP A 405 -2.34 -27.38 -12.37
C ASP A 405 -3.63 -28.11 -12.78
N PRO A 406 -3.57 -29.08 -13.72
CA PRO A 406 -4.74 -29.84 -14.17
C PRO A 406 -5.40 -30.61 -13.05
N ALA A 407 -4.63 -31.12 -12.06
CA ALA A 407 -5.15 -31.87 -10.94
C ALA A 407 -6.09 -31.03 -10.08
N LEU A 408 -5.77 -29.76 -9.87
CA LEU A 408 -6.63 -28.81 -9.16
C LEU A 408 -7.77 -28.30 -10.04
N ALA A 409 -7.50 -28.03 -11.31
CA ALA A 409 -8.50 -27.49 -12.24
C ALA A 409 -9.69 -28.44 -12.41
N ASP A 410 -9.42 -29.75 -12.54
CA ASP A 410 -10.43 -30.78 -12.78
C ASP A 410 -11.02 -31.37 -11.48
N ALA A 411 -10.43 -31.08 -10.30
CA ALA A 411 -10.90 -31.62 -9.02
C ALA A 411 -12.32 -31.20 -8.68
N GLU A 412 -13.16 -32.13 -8.28
CA GLU A 412 -14.49 -31.85 -7.70
C GLU A 412 -14.32 -31.29 -6.27
N VAL A 413 -14.97 -30.19 -5.95
CA VAL A 413 -14.93 -29.57 -4.61
C VAL A 413 -16.10 -30.08 -3.78
N ILE A 414 -15.81 -30.73 -2.65
CA ILE A 414 -16.80 -31.28 -1.74
C ILE A 414 -16.78 -30.49 -0.43
N PRO A 415 -17.85 -29.74 -0.11
CA PRO A 415 -17.94 -29.02 1.15
C PRO A 415 -18.17 -30.02 2.30
N THR A 416 -17.31 -29.98 3.33
CA THR A 416 -17.39 -30.86 4.49
C THR A 416 -18.14 -30.26 5.69
N SER A 417 -18.44 -28.95 5.64
CA SER A 417 -19.24 -28.29 6.67
C SER A 417 -20.71 -28.20 6.26
N THR A 418 -21.58 -28.17 7.24
CA THR A 418 -23.04 -28.00 7.09
C THR A 418 -23.53 -26.92 8.04
N MET A 419 -24.73 -26.42 7.75
CA MET A 419 -25.39 -25.37 8.53
C MET A 419 -25.98 -25.96 9.81
N GLU A 420 -25.65 -25.39 10.96
CA GLU A 420 -26.25 -25.72 12.25
C GLU A 420 -27.03 -24.51 12.78
N LEU A 421 -28.33 -24.66 12.86
CA LEU A 421 -29.20 -23.65 13.44
C LEU A 421 -29.15 -23.74 14.96
N SER A 422 -28.68 -22.66 15.58
CA SER A 422 -28.77 -22.52 17.03
C SER A 422 -30.23 -22.39 17.48
N GLU A 423 -30.69 -23.26 18.37
CA GLU A 423 -32.04 -23.19 18.94
C GLU A 423 -32.22 -21.98 19.87
N HIS A 424 -31.15 -21.55 20.52
CA HIS A 424 -31.15 -20.42 21.46
C HIS A 424 -30.05 -19.43 21.12
N GLU A 425 -30.39 -18.45 20.34
CA GLU A 425 -29.51 -17.33 20.06
C GLU A 425 -29.75 -16.21 21.08
N ALA A 426 -28.71 -15.68 21.67
CA ALA A 426 -28.80 -14.56 22.59
C ALA A 426 -29.21 -13.29 21.81
N VAL A 427 -30.39 -12.75 22.10
CA VAL A 427 -30.82 -11.49 21.51
C VAL A 427 -30.01 -10.35 22.11
N VAL A 428 -28.97 -9.90 21.39
CA VAL A 428 -28.19 -8.74 21.80
C VAL A 428 -28.95 -7.45 21.49
N PRO A 429 -29.05 -6.51 22.44
CA PRO A 429 -29.70 -5.22 22.18
C PRO A 429 -29.04 -4.48 21.02
N THR A 430 -29.85 -3.92 20.12
CA THR A 430 -29.36 -3.16 18.95
C THR A 430 -28.38 -2.06 19.30
N GLN A 431 -28.56 -1.41 20.45
CA GLN A 431 -27.68 -0.31 20.87
C GLN A 431 -26.27 -0.79 21.22
N ASP A 432 -26.14 -1.99 21.78
CA ASP A 432 -24.84 -2.59 22.10
C ASP A 432 -24.08 -2.97 20.83
N LEU A 433 -24.77 -3.59 19.87
CA LEU A 433 -24.22 -3.88 18.53
C LEU A 433 -23.72 -2.62 17.81
N VAL A 434 -24.50 -1.54 17.91
CA VAL A 434 -24.09 -0.24 17.32
C VAL A 434 -22.88 0.33 18.04
N ASN A 435 -22.80 0.22 19.37
CA ASN A 435 -21.64 0.71 20.13
C ASN A 435 -20.38 -0.07 19.78
N ASP A 436 -20.49 -1.38 19.66
CA ASP A 436 -19.38 -2.27 19.24
C ASP A 436 -18.91 -1.92 17.83
N ALA A 437 -19.85 -1.71 16.89
CA ALA A 437 -19.51 -1.29 15.53
C ALA A 437 -18.77 0.06 15.48
N LEU A 438 -19.20 1.05 16.28
CA LEU A 438 -18.55 2.36 16.35
C LEU A 438 -17.15 2.29 16.98
N ALA A 439 -16.86 1.23 17.77
CA ALA A 439 -15.55 1.00 18.37
C ALA A 439 -14.60 0.23 17.44
N HIS A 440 -15.08 -0.75 16.67
CA HIS A 440 -14.24 -1.73 15.98
C HIS A 440 -14.16 -1.54 14.46
N ARG A 441 -15.07 -0.76 13.84
CA ARG A 441 -15.07 -0.61 12.38
C ARG A 441 -13.84 0.13 11.84
N PRO A 442 -13.12 -0.49 10.87
CA PRO A 442 -11.91 0.06 10.29
C PRO A 442 -12.11 1.41 9.61
N GLU A 443 -13.25 1.62 8.93
CA GLU A 443 -13.54 2.84 8.18
C GLU A 443 -13.62 4.07 9.09
N LEU A 444 -14.08 3.91 10.33
CA LEU A 444 -14.08 4.99 11.33
C LEU A 444 -12.67 5.30 11.83
N ALA A 445 -11.85 4.28 12.03
CA ALA A 445 -10.45 4.45 12.40
C ALA A 445 -9.70 5.22 11.30
N GLU A 446 -9.85 4.81 10.04
CA GLU A 446 -9.29 5.52 8.88
C GLU A 446 -9.73 6.98 8.81
N ALA A 447 -11.03 7.25 8.96
CA ALA A 447 -11.57 8.59 8.91
C ALA A 447 -11.00 9.49 10.02
N ARG A 448 -10.79 8.96 11.25
CA ARG A 448 -10.17 9.68 12.37
C ARG A 448 -8.70 9.98 12.09
N ILE A 449 -7.94 9.05 11.52
CA ILE A 449 -6.55 9.28 11.14
C ILE A 449 -6.47 10.32 10.02
N ASN A 450 -7.36 10.27 9.03
CA ASN A 450 -7.45 11.28 7.97
C ASN A 450 -7.79 12.68 8.52
N LEU A 451 -8.66 12.78 9.53
CA LEU A 451 -8.90 14.05 10.24
C LEU A 451 -7.62 14.56 10.92
N SER A 452 -6.83 13.68 11.53
CA SER A 452 -5.53 14.05 12.11
C SER A 452 -4.55 14.56 11.04
N ASN A 453 -4.53 13.94 9.86
CA ASN A 453 -3.70 14.36 8.73
C ASN A 453 -4.09 15.79 8.25
N THR A 454 -5.39 16.06 8.13
CA THR A 454 -5.87 17.40 7.77
C THR A 454 -5.57 18.45 8.84
N ASP A 455 -5.63 18.10 10.12
CA ASP A 455 -5.22 18.98 11.23
C ASP A 455 -3.72 19.31 11.17
N ILE A 456 -2.85 18.30 10.91
CA ILE A 456 -1.41 18.52 10.74
C ILE A 456 -1.15 19.48 9.58
N SER A 457 -1.83 19.31 8.45
CA SER A 457 -1.72 20.18 7.29
C SER A 457 -2.21 21.61 7.59
N ASN A 458 -3.36 21.74 8.25
CA ASN A 458 -3.92 23.04 8.62
C ASN A 458 -2.97 23.83 9.55
N LYS A 459 -2.34 23.15 10.53
CA LYS A 459 -1.31 23.78 11.38
C LYS A 459 -0.08 24.23 10.58
N ALA A 460 0.36 23.44 9.60
CA ALA A 460 1.49 23.80 8.75
C ALA A 460 1.16 24.96 7.82
N VAL A 461 -0.04 24.99 7.23
CA VAL A 461 -0.52 26.07 6.36
C VAL A 461 -0.68 27.39 7.16
N ARG A 462 -1.13 27.33 8.40
CA ARG A 462 -1.17 28.52 9.29
C ARG A 462 0.21 29.11 9.50
N SER A 463 1.28 28.32 9.59
CA SER A 463 2.66 28.82 9.66
C SER A 463 3.05 29.59 8.39
N ALA A 464 2.49 29.25 7.22
CA ALA A 464 2.75 29.96 5.97
C ALA A 464 2.13 31.36 5.90
N LEU A 465 1.20 31.69 6.79
CA LEU A 465 0.63 33.06 6.93
C LEU A 465 1.62 34.06 7.54
N LEU A 466 2.58 33.57 8.33
CA LEU A 466 3.54 34.42 9.03
C LEU A 466 4.55 35.00 8.04
N PRO A 467 5.09 36.21 8.30
CA PRO A 467 6.23 36.72 7.60
C PRO A 467 7.44 35.78 7.71
N ALA A 468 8.27 35.70 6.68
CA ALA A 468 9.53 34.98 6.79
C ALA A 468 10.57 35.89 7.46
N VAL A 469 11.08 35.41 8.59
CA VAL A 469 12.17 36.05 9.35
C VAL A 469 13.26 34.99 9.53
N ASP A 470 14.39 35.22 8.88
CA ASP A 470 15.51 34.32 8.85
C ASP A 470 16.72 34.92 9.52
N LEU A 471 17.19 34.30 10.58
CA LEU A 471 18.47 34.59 11.20
C LEU A 471 19.54 33.79 10.44
N PHE A 472 20.56 34.47 9.93
CA PHE A 472 21.69 33.78 9.32
C PHE A 472 23.00 34.20 9.94
N ALA A 473 23.91 33.26 10.04
CA ALA A 473 25.29 33.49 10.41
C ALA A 473 26.19 32.81 9.39
N TYR A 474 27.27 33.47 9.05
CA TYR A 474 28.25 32.88 8.15
C TYR A 474 29.65 33.14 8.66
N TYR A 475 30.52 32.20 8.34
CA TYR A 475 31.95 32.28 8.51
C TYR A 475 32.63 31.73 7.25
N GLY A 476 33.60 32.49 6.75
CA GLY A 476 34.34 32.11 5.57
C GLY A 476 35.69 32.75 5.51
N GLY A 477 36.33 32.57 4.40
CA GLY A 477 37.60 33.21 4.10
C GLY A 477 37.85 33.18 2.62
N SER A 478 38.70 34.06 2.18
CA SER A 478 39.16 34.15 0.79
C SER A 478 40.66 34.03 0.73
N GLY A 479 41.15 33.46 -0.37
CA GLY A 479 42.56 33.37 -0.71
C GLY A 479 42.76 33.89 -2.13
N LEU A 480 43.77 34.69 -2.33
CA LEU A 480 44.13 35.24 -3.62
C LEU A 480 45.56 34.83 -3.97
N GLY A 481 45.79 34.49 -5.22
CA GLY A 481 47.09 34.14 -5.75
C GLY A 481 47.16 34.28 -7.24
N GLY A 482 48.20 33.83 -7.83
CA GLY A 482 48.37 33.88 -9.27
C GLY A 482 49.82 34.11 -9.67
N VAL A 483 50.02 34.32 -10.94
CA VAL A 483 51.32 34.71 -11.52
C VAL A 483 51.27 36.19 -11.81
N GLU A 484 52.34 36.91 -11.38
CA GLU A 484 52.45 38.34 -11.69
C GLU A 484 52.35 38.59 -13.18
N ASN A 485 51.56 39.55 -13.56
CA ASN A 485 51.43 39.96 -14.94
C ASN A 485 52.67 40.80 -15.34
N GLY A 486 53.55 40.24 -16.18
CA GLY A 486 54.74 40.95 -16.64
C GLY A 486 54.49 42.25 -17.39
N ASN A 487 53.25 42.46 -17.86
CA ASN A 487 52.81 43.68 -18.53
C ASN A 487 52.03 44.62 -17.58
N TYR A 488 52.00 44.33 -16.26
CA TYR A 488 51.29 45.16 -15.29
C TYR A 488 51.88 46.55 -15.19
N ILE A 489 51.07 47.56 -15.45
CA ILE A 489 51.52 48.97 -15.58
C ILE A 489 52.18 49.46 -14.27
N CYS A 490 51.66 49.04 -13.10
CA CYS A 490 52.21 49.43 -11.82
C CYS A 490 53.16 48.36 -11.22
N GLY A 491 53.64 47.44 -12.03
CA GLY A 491 54.60 46.39 -11.60
C GLY A 491 56.05 46.90 -11.46
N PRO A 492 56.92 46.06 -10.81
CA PRO A 492 58.31 46.48 -10.54
C PRO A 492 59.11 46.81 -11.81
N HIS A 493 58.74 46.26 -12.95
CA HIS A 493 59.40 46.51 -14.23
C HIS A 493 58.88 47.74 -14.97
N ASN A 494 57.67 48.20 -14.70
CA ASN A 494 57.01 49.31 -15.40
C ASN A 494 56.81 50.52 -14.47
N TYR A 495 57.14 50.45 -13.21
CA TYR A 495 57.03 51.55 -12.25
C TYR A 495 58.15 52.57 -12.45
N SER A 496 57.88 53.69 -13.09
CA SER A 496 58.79 54.81 -13.31
C SER A 496 58.34 56.09 -12.64
N GLY A 497 57.68 56.06 -11.51
CA GLY A 497 57.15 57.22 -10.82
C GLY A 497 55.85 57.76 -11.39
N ASP A 498 55.08 56.96 -12.08
CA ASP A 498 53.74 57.31 -12.61
C ASP A 498 52.78 57.60 -11.46
N PRO A 499 52.18 58.79 -11.38
CA PRO A 499 51.20 59.15 -10.37
C PRO A 499 49.98 58.18 -10.28
N LEU A 500 49.69 57.46 -11.38
CA LEU A 500 48.61 56.46 -11.41
C LEU A 500 48.95 55.22 -10.52
N CYS A 501 50.21 54.99 -10.20
CA CYS A 501 50.65 53.86 -9.38
C CYS A 501 50.97 54.23 -7.91
N GLU A 502 50.78 55.49 -7.55
CA GLU A 502 51.05 55.97 -6.19
C GLU A 502 50.08 55.37 -5.21
N GLY A 503 50.59 54.63 -4.21
CA GLY A 503 49.81 53.91 -3.22
C GLY A 503 49.33 52.49 -3.61
N VAL A 504 49.67 51.98 -4.79
CA VAL A 504 49.45 50.58 -5.17
C VAL A 504 50.42 49.67 -4.43
N PRO A 505 49.95 48.67 -3.68
CA PRO A 505 50.87 47.76 -2.97
C PRO A 505 51.81 47.04 -3.92
N THR A 506 53.09 46.94 -3.54
CA THR A 506 54.06 46.15 -4.29
C THR A 506 53.65 44.68 -4.25
N ILE A 507 53.46 44.06 -5.42
CA ILE A 507 53.02 42.66 -5.52
C ILE A 507 54.21 41.79 -5.04
N VAL A 508 54.00 41.05 -3.99
CA VAL A 508 55.00 40.15 -3.41
C VAL A 508 54.76 38.74 -3.93
N SER A 509 55.68 38.21 -4.71
CA SER A 509 55.85 36.80 -5.14
C SER A 509 54.62 36.10 -5.75
N PRO A 510 54.77 35.41 -6.89
CA PRO A 510 53.67 34.59 -7.45
C PRO A 510 53.26 33.48 -6.49
N VAL A 511 51.98 33.38 -6.20
CA VAL A 511 51.39 32.45 -5.23
C VAL A 511 50.56 31.43 -5.98
N GLY A 512 50.92 30.17 -5.91
CA GLY A 512 50.16 29.06 -6.50
C GLY A 512 48.97 28.65 -5.66
N TYR A 513 48.14 27.74 -6.19
CA TYR A 513 46.95 27.24 -5.52
C TYR A 513 47.20 26.70 -4.10
N GLY A 514 48.36 26.05 -3.85
CA GLY A 514 48.71 25.57 -2.50
C GLY A 514 48.76 26.70 -1.48
N SER A 515 49.34 27.83 -1.80
CA SER A 515 49.39 29.02 -0.95
C SER A 515 48.02 29.72 -0.86
N THR A 516 47.23 29.76 -1.94
CA THR A 516 45.89 30.30 -1.92
C THR A 516 44.98 29.51 -0.97
N LEU A 517 45.09 28.16 -0.98
CA LEU A 517 44.39 27.28 -0.03
C LEU A 517 44.91 27.43 1.39
N ASN A 518 46.22 27.59 1.58
CA ASN A 518 46.83 27.81 2.89
C ASN A 518 46.32 29.12 3.54
N GLN A 519 46.06 30.16 2.72
CA GLN A 519 45.45 31.41 3.19
C GLN A 519 44.06 31.17 3.77
N LEU A 520 43.25 30.25 3.19
CA LEU A 520 41.93 29.86 3.74
C LEU A 520 42.07 29.13 5.07
N ILE A 521 43.00 28.18 5.17
CA ILE A 521 43.25 27.41 6.41
C ILE A 521 43.76 28.33 7.53
N ASN A 522 44.64 29.24 7.23
CA ASN A 522 45.21 30.18 8.22
C ASN A 522 44.30 31.38 8.46
N SER A 523 43.12 31.44 7.83
CA SER A 523 42.14 32.52 7.98
C SER A 523 42.81 33.91 7.81
N THR A 524 43.61 34.09 6.79
CA THR A 524 44.34 35.38 6.54
C THR A 524 43.42 36.48 6.13
N ALA A 525 42.31 36.16 5.46
CA ALA A 525 41.23 37.11 5.05
C ALA A 525 39.86 36.52 5.48
N PRO A 526 39.51 36.58 6.78
CA PRO A 526 38.26 36.02 7.28
C PRO A 526 37.07 36.91 6.89
N ASP A 527 35.99 36.24 6.46
CA ASP A 527 34.69 36.85 6.24
C ASP A 527 33.70 36.26 7.24
N LYS A 528 33.11 37.06 8.12
CA LYS A 528 32.18 36.64 9.16
C LYS A 528 31.08 37.64 9.37
N GLY A 529 29.88 37.16 9.52
CA GLY A 529 28.76 38.04 9.78
C GLY A 529 27.55 37.29 10.35
N VAL A 530 26.71 38.08 10.95
CA VAL A 530 25.37 37.69 11.40
C VAL A 530 24.39 38.70 10.86
N GLY A 531 23.27 38.22 10.35
CA GLY A 531 22.24 39.08 9.79
C GLY A 531 20.84 38.53 9.99
N LEU A 532 19.87 39.41 9.89
CA LEU A 532 18.46 39.10 9.90
C LEU A 532 17.84 39.49 8.58
N GLN A 533 17.17 38.54 7.94
CA GLN A 533 16.41 38.79 6.70
C GLN A 533 14.93 38.78 7.00
N LEU A 534 14.22 39.82 6.65
CA LEU A 534 12.77 39.94 6.79
C LEU A 534 12.13 39.98 5.40
N THR A 535 11.23 39.02 5.14
CA THR A 535 10.44 38.99 3.91
C THR A 535 8.95 39.06 4.27
N VAL A 536 8.29 40.15 3.91
CA VAL A 536 6.87 40.39 4.20
C VAL A 536 6.09 40.51 2.92
N PRO A 537 5.25 39.54 2.55
CA PRO A 537 4.36 39.66 1.40
C PRO A 537 3.21 40.66 1.74
N ILE A 538 3.17 41.81 1.07
CA ILE A 538 2.21 42.92 1.39
C ILE A 538 0.75 42.44 1.24
N ARG A 539 0.44 41.55 0.30
CA ARG A 539 -0.93 41.09 0.04
C ARG A 539 -1.19 39.63 0.34
N ASN A 540 -0.28 38.87 0.75
CA ASN A 540 -0.32 37.42 1.17
C ASN A 540 -1.58 36.58 0.78
N ARG A 541 -2.19 36.90 -0.39
CA ARG A 541 -3.47 36.30 -0.83
C ARG A 541 -3.38 34.81 -1.04
N ALA A 542 -2.26 34.31 -1.56
CA ALA A 542 -2.08 32.88 -1.81
C ALA A 542 -2.09 32.07 -0.51
N ALA A 543 -1.35 32.51 0.51
CA ALA A 543 -1.32 31.82 1.80
C ALA A 543 -2.68 31.92 2.52
N GLN A 544 -3.36 33.07 2.45
CA GLN A 544 -4.72 33.24 3.00
C GLN A 544 -5.72 32.28 2.31
N ALA A 545 -5.72 32.21 0.98
CA ALA A 545 -6.61 31.34 0.24
C ALA A 545 -6.34 29.85 0.55
N THR A 546 -5.06 29.46 0.65
CA THR A 546 -4.66 28.10 1.02
C THR A 546 -5.10 27.76 2.45
N GLN A 547 -4.99 28.70 3.40
CA GLN A 547 -5.40 28.48 4.78
C GLN A 547 -6.93 28.31 4.89
N VAL A 548 -7.70 29.21 4.27
CA VAL A 548 -9.17 29.13 4.27
C VAL A 548 -9.63 27.81 3.65
N ARG A 549 -9.02 27.41 2.55
CA ARG A 549 -9.29 26.11 1.93
C ARG A 549 -9.00 24.95 2.86
N SER A 550 -7.83 24.94 3.50
CA SER A 550 -7.46 23.89 4.46
C SER A 550 -8.42 23.82 5.65
N GLU A 551 -8.95 24.96 6.12
CA GLU A 551 -9.97 24.99 7.17
C GLU A 551 -11.29 24.37 6.69
N PHE A 552 -11.71 24.63 5.45
CA PHE A 552 -12.90 23.99 4.88
C PHE A 552 -12.71 22.47 4.72
N GLU A 553 -11.54 22.02 4.27
CA GLU A 553 -11.22 20.59 4.18
C GLU A 553 -11.26 19.91 5.56
N TYR A 554 -10.75 20.57 6.59
CA TYR A 554 -10.85 20.07 7.97
C TYR A 554 -12.31 19.94 8.44
N ARG A 555 -13.17 20.94 8.12
CA ARG A 555 -14.61 20.89 8.44
C ARG A 555 -15.33 19.78 7.63
N GLN A 556 -14.98 19.61 6.37
CA GLN A 556 -15.50 18.50 5.57
C GLN A 556 -15.11 17.14 6.15
N ALA A 557 -13.87 16.97 6.61
CA ALA A 557 -13.44 15.73 7.27
C ALA A 557 -14.21 15.45 8.56
N GLN A 558 -14.52 16.48 9.37
CA GLN A 558 -15.38 16.33 10.56
C GLN A 558 -16.79 15.84 10.19
N LEU A 559 -17.42 16.45 9.17
CA LEU A 559 -18.74 16.05 8.71
C LEU A 559 -18.73 14.64 8.10
N ARG A 560 -17.64 14.24 7.45
CA ARG A 560 -17.47 12.90 6.90
C ARG A 560 -17.47 11.82 7.98
N ILE A 561 -16.82 12.05 9.12
CA ILE A 561 -16.88 11.11 10.26
C ILE A 561 -18.33 10.94 10.72
N GLN A 562 -19.07 12.05 10.89
CA GLN A 562 -20.49 11.98 11.30
C GLN A 562 -21.35 11.22 10.27
N GLN A 563 -21.07 11.39 8.97
CA GLN A 563 -21.75 10.66 7.92
C GLN A 563 -21.46 9.16 8.01
N ILE A 564 -20.18 8.76 8.22
CA ILE A 564 -19.79 7.35 8.38
C ILE A 564 -20.45 6.75 9.62
N GLU A 565 -20.44 7.46 10.75
CA GLU A 565 -21.12 6.98 11.97
C GLU A 565 -22.62 6.72 11.75
N ASN A 566 -23.31 7.60 11.02
CA ASN A 566 -24.70 7.39 10.68
C ASN A 566 -24.88 6.20 9.73
N GLN A 567 -23.99 6.03 8.75
CA GLN A 567 -24.02 4.89 7.84
C GLN A 567 -23.82 3.58 8.61
N VAL A 568 -22.86 3.51 9.53
CA VAL A 568 -22.63 2.34 10.39
C VAL A 568 -23.88 1.98 11.19
N ARG A 569 -24.54 2.98 11.79
CA ARG A 569 -25.81 2.75 12.53
C ARG A 569 -26.92 2.15 11.65
N ILE A 570 -27.01 2.57 10.40
CA ILE A 570 -27.99 2.04 9.44
C ILE A 570 -27.61 0.60 9.05
N GLU A 571 -26.35 0.35 8.71
CA GLU A 571 -25.86 -0.96 8.28
C GLU A 571 -26.07 -2.02 9.36
N VAL A 572 -25.68 -1.74 10.63
CA VAL A 572 -25.88 -2.67 11.74
C VAL A 572 -27.36 -3.01 11.94
N ARG A 573 -28.25 -2.01 11.91
CA ARG A 573 -29.70 -2.25 12.03
C ARG A 573 -30.24 -3.06 10.86
N SER A 574 -29.80 -2.76 9.65
CA SER A 574 -30.20 -3.48 8.44
C SER A 574 -29.75 -4.94 8.50
N ALA A 575 -28.51 -5.20 8.91
CA ALA A 575 -27.98 -6.55 9.09
C ALA A 575 -28.76 -7.32 10.17
N GLN A 576 -29.04 -6.70 11.31
CA GLN A 576 -29.84 -7.30 12.38
C GLN A 576 -31.26 -7.65 11.90
N PHE A 577 -31.91 -6.78 11.12
CA PHE A 577 -33.22 -7.10 10.53
C PHE A 577 -33.10 -8.24 9.53
N GLY A 578 -32.02 -8.32 8.74
CA GLY A 578 -31.72 -9.42 7.83
C GLY A 578 -31.68 -10.76 8.55
N VAL A 579 -30.94 -10.86 9.67
CA VAL A 579 -30.85 -12.07 10.50
C VAL A 579 -32.24 -12.47 11.03
N GLN A 580 -32.99 -11.53 11.61
CA GLN A 580 -34.34 -11.80 12.12
C GLN A 580 -35.31 -12.28 11.04
N GLN A 581 -35.28 -11.66 9.87
CA GLN A 581 -36.10 -12.03 8.72
C GLN A 581 -35.75 -13.44 8.21
N ASN A 582 -34.45 -13.71 8.02
CA ASN A 582 -33.98 -14.99 7.49
C ASN A 582 -34.23 -16.13 8.47
N ARG A 583 -34.09 -15.90 9.77
CA ARG A 583 -34.46 -16.88 10.82
C ARG A 583 -35.95 -17.24 10.74
N ALA A 584 -36.83 -16.25 10.63
CA ALA A 584 -38.28 -16.51 10.47
C ALA A 584 -38.56 -17.26 9.15
N SER A 585 -37.79 -16.96 8.08
CA SER A 585 -37.92 -17.66 6.80
C SER A 585 -37.51 -19.13 6.92
N VAL A 586 -36.44 -19.45 7.65
CA VAL A 586 -36.02 -20.84 7.91
C VAL A 586 -37.09 -21.61 8.70
N ALA A 587 -37.61 -21.02 9.77
CA ALA A 587 -38.68 -21.67 10.57
C ALA A 587 -39.96 -21.94 9.71
N SER A 588 -40.36 -20.98 8.85
CA SER A 588 -41.46 -21.13 7.93
C SER A 588 -41.20 -22.20 6.87
N ALA A 589 -39.99 -22.22 6.27
CA ALA A 589 -39.60 -23.21 5.28
C ALA A 589 -39.54 -24.63 5.88
N GLN A 590 -39.05 -24.77 7.12
CA GLN A 590 -39.02 -26.04 7.82
C GLN A 590 -40.46 -26.60 8.04
N ALA A 591 -41.37 -25.76 8.51
CA ALA A 591 -42.75 -26.15 8.66
C ALA A 591 -43.41 -26.52 7.31
N ALA A 592 -43.06 -25.85 6.22
CA ALA A 592 -43.52 -26.18 4.89
C ALA A 592 -43.02 -27.55 4.40
N VAL A 593 -41.74 -27.90 4.68
CA VAL A 593 -41.18 -29.21 4.38
C VAL A 593 -41.88 -30.31 5.16
N ASP A 594 -42.11 -30.09 6.47
CA ASP A 594 -42.81 -31.08 7.31
C ASP A 594 -44.23 -31.33 6.86
N LEU A 595 -44.97 -30.31 6.46
CA LEU A 595 -46.32 -30.39 5.89
C LEU A 595 -46.30 -31.11 4.52
N ALA A 596 -45.38 -30.74 3.63
CA ALA A 596 -45.25 -31.31 2.30
C ALA A 596 -44.93 -32.81 2.40
N ARG A 597 -44.05 -33.20 3.35
CA ARG A 597 -43.69 -34.62 3.65
C ARG A 597 -44.91 -35.43 4.12
N GLN A 598 -45.69 -34.86 5.05
CA GLN A 598 -46.92 -35.51 5.53
C GLN A 598 -47.95 -35.63 4.42
N SER A 599 -48.08 -34.61 3.57
CA SER A 599 -48.99 -34.62 2.43
C SER A 599 -48.62 -35.69 1.39
N LEU A 600 -47.33 -35.79 1.09
CA LEU A 600 -46.79 -36.82 0.18
C LEU A 600 -47.05 -38.22 0.73
N ASP A 601 -46.72 -38.48 2.00
CA ASP A 601 -46.93 -39.79 2.65
C ASP A 601 -48.41 -40.18 2.64
N ALA A 602 -49.31 -39.22 2.95
CA ALA A 602 -50.73 -39.46 2.89
C ALA A 602 -51.22 -39.80 1.48
N GLU A 603 -50.70 -39.09 0.46
CA GLU A 603 -51.10 -39.31 -0.95
C GLU A 603 -50.51 -40.63 -1.50
N GLN A 604 -49.33 -41.02 -1.10
CA GLN A 604 -48.75 -42.32 -1.44
C GLN A 604 -49.56 -43.47 -0.85
N LYS A 605 -50.03 -43.36 0.41
CA LYS A 605 -50.93 -44.34 1.06
C LYS A 605 -52.27 -44.43 0.35
N LYS A 606 -52.88 -43.32 -0.03
CA LYS A 606 -54.13 -43.29 -0.82
C LYS A 606 -53.95 -43.96 -2.20
N TYR A 607 -52.82 -43.66 -2.86
CA TYR A 607 -52.51 -44.26 -4.15
C TYR A 607 -52.35 -45.78 -4.05
N ALA A 608 -51.63 -46.27 -3.02
CA ALA A 608 -51.49 -47.69 -2.77
C ALA A 608 -52.82 -48.43 -2.50
N LEU A 609 -53.83 -47.71 -1.97
CA LEU A 609 -55.18 -48.22 -1.75
C LEU A 609 -56.11 -48.01 -2.99
N GLY A 610 -55.61 -47.46 -4.10
CA GLY A 610 -56.39 -47.14 -5.31
C GLY A 610 -57.31 -45.91 -5.19
N ALA A 611 -57.20 -45.12 -4.13
CA ALA A 611 -58.03 -43.96 -3.84
C ALA A 611 -57.41 -42.63 -4.34
N SER A 612 -56.25 -42.66 -5.03
CA SER A 612 -55.60 -41.53 -5.65
C SER A 612 -54.97 -41.88 -7.01
N THR A 613 -54.42 -40.89 -7.70
CA THR A 613 -53.75 -41.03 -9.02
C THR A 613 -52.25 -40.83 -8.91
N SER A 614 -51.50 -41.48 -9.82
CA SER A 614 -50.05 -41.28 -9.95
C SER A 614 -49.66 -39.82 -10.15
N THR A 615 -50.50 -39.04 -10.86
CA THR A 615 -50.32 -37.62 -11.10
C THR A 615 -50.34 -36.80 -9.81
N LEU A 616 -51.25 -37.09 -8.85
CA LEU A 616 -51.30 -36.40 -7.55
C LEU A 616 -50.08 -36.71 -6.69
N VAL A 617 -49.60 -37.95 -6.73
CA VAL A 617 -48.35 -38.34 -6.04
C VAL A 617 -47.17 -37.57 -6.60
N LEU A 618 -47.04 -37.49 -7.94
CA LEU A 618 -45.95 -36.68 -8.60
C LEU A 618 -46.05 -35.21 -8.26
N GLN A 619 -47.28 -34.64 -8.19
CA GLN A 619 -47.46 -33.24 -7.80
C GLN A 619 -47.04 -32.99 -6.33
N ASN A 620 -47.44 -33.87 -5.41
CA ASN A 620 -47.02 -33.74 -4.01
C ASN A 620 -45.51 -33.94 -3.85
N GLN A 621 -44.87 -34.83 -4.65
CA GLN A 621 -43.42 -34.99 -4.69
C GLN A 621 -42.75 -33.71 -5.18
N ALA A 622 -43.24 -33.08 -6.22
CA ALA A 622 -42.71 -31.84 -6.72
C ALA A 622 -42.82 -30.66 -5.69
N LEU A 623 -43.95 -30.61 -4.96
CA LEU A 623 -44.15 -29.68 -3.85
C LEU A 623 -43.15 -29.93 -2.69
N MET A 624 -42.93 -31.21 -2.35
CA MET A 624 -41.94 -31.62 -1.34
C MET A 624 -40.53 -31.13 -1.75
N THR A 625 -40.11 -31.46 -2.97
CA THR A 625 -38.80 -31.06 -3.51
C THR A 625 -38.64 -29.52 -3.51
N GLN A 626 -39.69 -28.79 -3.96
CA GLN A 626 -39.68 -27.33 -3.94
C GLN A 626 -39.54 -26.77 -2.53
N SER A 627 -40.23 -27.39 -1.56
CA SER A 627 -40.12 -26.98 -0.15
C SER A 627 -38.72 -27.27 0.42
N GLU A 628 -38.11 -28.42 0.08
CA GLU A 628 -36.72 -28.75 0.48
C GLU A 628 -35.68 -27.78 -0.12
N VAL A 629 -35.78 -27.47 -1.41
CA VAL A 629 -34.90 -26.44 -2.05
C VAL A 629 -35.07 -25.09 -1.38
N THR A 630 -36.31 -24.71 -1.06
CA THR A 630 -36.61 -23.45 -0.36
C THR A 630 -36.00 -23.45 1.05
N LEU A 631 -36.04 -24.55 1.78
CA LEU A 631 -35.43 -24.68 3.09
C LEU A 631 -33.91 -24.54 3.03
N VAL A 632 -33.25 -25.24 2.08
CA VAL A 632 -31.81 -25.14 1.90
C VAL A 632 -31.39 -23.71 1.53
N SER A 633 -32.16 -23.07 0.65
CA SER A 633 -31.95 -21.66 0.28
C SER A 633 -32.13 -20.72 1.47
N ALA A 634 -33.17 -20.93 2.29
CA ALA A 634 -33.41 -20.11 3.48
C ALA A 634 -32.30 -20.28 4.53
N LYS A 635 -31.80 -21.50 4.74
CA LYS A 635 -30.66 -21.75 5.61
C LYS A 635 -29.40 -21.03 5.13
N ALA A 636 -29.05 -21.14 3.84
CA ALA A 636 -27.92 -20.45 3.27
C ALA A 636 -28.05 -18.91 3.41
N ALA A 637 -29.26 -18.36 3.23
CA ALA A 637 -29.52 -16.94 3.41
C ALA A 637 -29.38 -16.51 4.88
N TYR A 638 -29.75 -17.37 5.83
CA TYR A 638 -29.61 -17.11 7.26
C TYR A 638 -28.13 -17.01 7.63
N GLU A 639 -27.30 -18.01 7.29
CA GLU A 639 -25.87 -18.01 7.55
C GLU A 639 -25.16 -16.78 6.95
N LYS A 640 -25.48 -16.46 5.71
CA LYS A 640 -24.97 -15.23 5.07
C LYS A 640 -25.36 -13.95 5.80
N SER A 641 -26.55 -13.92 6.40
CA SER A 641 -26.99 -12.74 7.16
C SER A 641 -26.27 -12.63 8.50
N GLU A 642 -25.82 -13.74 9.12
CA GLU A 642 -24.97 -13.71 10.30
C GLU A 642 -23.58 -13.21 9.98
N VAL A 643 -22.97 -13.69 8.89
CA VAL A 643 -21.68 -13.17 8.39
C VAL A 643 -21.75 -11.66 8.13
N GLU A 644 -22.84 -11.20 7.48
CA GLU A 644 -23.06 -9.78 7.23
C GLU A 644 -23.24 -8.97 8.51
N LEU A 645 -23.88 -9.53 9.55
CA LEU A 645 -24.00 -8.88 10.85
C LEU A 645 -22.63 -8.76 11.53
N ASP A 646 -21.82 -9.81 11.56
CA ASP A 646 -20.47 -9.79 12.12
C ASP A 646 -19.56 -8.80 11.38
N ARG A 647 -19.67 -8.75 10.06
CA ARG A 647 -19.01 -7.75 9.23
C ARG A 647 -19.47 -6.33 9.56
N ALA A 648 -20.79 -6.11 9.71
CA ALA A 648 -21.35 -4.81 10.03
C ALA A 648 -20.96 -4.31 11.41
N ILE A 649 -20.76 -5.20 12.38
CA ILE A 649 -20.26 -4.88 13.73
C ILE A 649 -18.75 -4.67 13.71
N GLY A 650 -18.03 -5.26 12.74
CA GLY A 650 -16.57 -5.19 12.63
C GLY A 650 -15.83 -6.25 13.46
N LEU A 651 -16.54 -7.29 13.91
CA LEU A 651 -16.01 -8.36 14.74
C LEU A 651 -15.82 -9.69 13.98
N LEU A 652 -16.08 -9.75 12.67
CA LEU A 652 -15.98 -10.94 11.83
C LEU A 652 -14.65 -11.69 12.04
N LEU A 653 -13.52 -10.99 12.01
CA LEU A 653 -12.21 -11.61 12.18
C LEU A 653 -11.99 -12.12 13.61
N ASP A 654 -12.47 -11.36 14.59
CA ASP A 654 -12.28 -11.69 16.00
C ASP A 654 -13.15 -12.89 16.40
N HIS A 655 -14.41 -12.97 15.90
CA HIS A 655 -15.31 -14.12 16.11
C HIS A 655 -14.81 -15.38 15.39
N ALA A 656 -14.26 -15.25 14.18
CA ALA A 656 -13.65 -16.35 13.45
C ALA A 656 -12.25 -16.75 13.99
N GLY A 657 -11.70 -16.03 14.96
CA GLY A 657 -10.36 -16.30 15.51
C GLY A 657 -9.22 -16.04 14.51
N ILE A 658 -9.40 -15.14 13.55
CA ILE A 658 -8.45 -14.85 12.48
C ILE A 658 -7.45 -13.79 12.93
N LEU A 659 -6.17 -14.13 12.90
CA LEU A 659 -5.09 -13.18 13.19
C LEU A 659 -4.66 -12.43 11.94
N VAL A 660 -4.77 -11.11 11.96
CA VAL A 660 -4.30 -10.24 10.85
C VAL A 660 -2.81 -10.48 10.53
N ALA A 661 -1.99 -10.77 11.54
CA ALA A 661 -0.58 -11.08 11.38
C ALA A 661 -0.31 -12.35 10.53
N ASP A 662 -1.18 -13.34 10.56
CA ASP A 662 -1.08 -14.54 9.72
C ASP A 662 -1.36 -14.18 8.25
N ALA A 663 -2.37 -13.35 8.01
CA ALA A 663 -2.67 -12.84 6.68
C ALA A 663 -1.54 -11.96 6.13
N GLU A 664 -0.89 -11.15 6.96
CA GLU A 664 0.27 -10.33 6.59
C GLU A 664 1.46 -11.19 6.16
N ARG A 665 1.74 -12.29 6.91
CA ARG A 665 2.81 -13.23 6.59
C ARG A 665 2.49 -14.11 5.37
N GLY A 666 1.20 -14.33 5.06
CA GLY A 666 0.75 -15.28 4.05
C GLY A 666 0.91 -16.74 4.47
N GLN A 667 0.95 -17.00 5.76
CA GLN A 667 1.02 -18.33 6.38
C GLN A 667 0.15 -18.34 7.62
N VAL A 668 -0.84 -19.22 7.64
CA VAL A 668 -1.76 -19.36 8.76
C VAL A 668 -1.16 -20.32 9.80
N THR A 669 -0.90 -19.80 10.99
CA THR A 669 -0.35 -20.55 12.13
C THR A 669 -1.43 -20.98 13.13
N HIS A 670 -2.55 -20.26 13.17
CA HIS A 670 -3.70 -20.54 14.04
C HIS A 670 -4.88 -20.97 13.19
N THR A 671 -5.47 -22.11 13.53
CA THR A 671 -6.67 -22.57 12.84
C THR A 671 -7.85 -21.68 13.22
N PRO A 672 -8.54 -21.04 12.26
CA PRO A 672 -9.78 -20.31 12.53
C PRO A 672 -10.81 -21.25 13.17
N ASN A 673 -11.68 -20.68 13.99
CA ASN A 673 -12.79 -21.41 14.59
C ASN A 673 -14.07 -20.59 14.38
N ILE A 674 -14.82 -20.95 13.33
CA ILE A 674 -16.03 -20.22 12.98
C ILE A 674 -17.18 -20.78 13.83
N PRO A 675 -17.90 -19.93 14.57
CA PRO A 675 -19.06 -20.36 15.33
C PRO A 675 -20.18 -20.87 14.38
N HIS A 676 -21.04 -21.72 14.88
CA HIS A 676 -22.25 -22.22 14.20
C HIS A 676 -22.05 -23.11 12.96
N VAL A 677 -20.82 -23.56 12.70
CA VAL A 677 -20.51 -24.45 11.58
C VAL A 677 -20.27 -25.87 12.10
N ALA A 678 -21.12 -26.81 11.70
CA ALA A 678 -20.97 -28.22 12.03
C ALA A 678 -20.28 -29.01 10.92
N GLU A 679 -19.56 -30.08 11.29
CA GLU A 679 -19.02 -30.99 10.27
C GLU A 679 -20.15 -31.88 9.71
N ARG A 680 -20.14 -32.07 8.41
CA ARG A 680 -21.11 -32.92 7.72
C ARG A 680 -20.82 -34.40 8.09
N PRO A 681 -21.84 -35.23 8.46
CA PRO A 681 -21.65 -36.63 8.73
C PRO A 681 -20.99 -37.40 7.58
N ALA A 682 -20.06 -38.28 7.86
CA ALA A 682 -19.26 -38.99 6.85
C ALA A 682 -20.11 -39.76 5.81
N GLY A 683 -21.29 -40.23 6.18
CA GLY A 683 -22.24 -40.89 5.25
C GLY A 683 -22.88 -39.95 4.20
N GLN A 684 -22.79 -38.65 4.36
CA GLN A 684 -23.31 -37.65 3.42
C GLN A 684 -22.20 -37.02 2.54
N LEU A 685 -20.96 -37.42 2.70
CA LEU A 685 -19.81 -36.98 1.91
C LEU A 685 -19.72 -37.74 0.57
N THR A 686 -20.85 -38.09 -0.04
CA THR A 686 -20.86 -38.74 -1.37
C THR A 686 -20.74 -37.71 -2.46
N PRO A 687 -19.85 -37.95 -3.44
CA PRO A 687 -19.71 -37.02 -4.58
C PRO A 687 -21.03 -36.81 -5.34
N ALA A 688 -21.28 -35.58 -5.78
CA ALA A 688 -22.48 -35.26 -6.53
C ALA A 688 -22.63 -36.12 -7.82
N ASN A 689 -21.53 -36.56 -8.41
CA ASN A 689 -21.48 -37.40 -9.62
C ASN A 689 -21.35 -38.90 -9.39
N SER A 690 -21.36 -39.38 -8.14
CA SER A 690 -21.36 -40.86 -7.89
C SER A 690 -22.64 -41.50 -8.43
N PRO A 691 -22.55 -42.61 -9.18
CA PRO A 691 -23.73 -43.40 -9.53
C PRO A 691 -24.41 -43.89 -8.25
N ALA A 692 -25.74 -43.88 -8.22
CA ALA A 692 -26.49 -44.38 -7.08
C ALA A 692 -26.04 -45.81 -6.75
N PRO A 693 -25.81 -46.17 -5.46
CA PRO A 693 -25.46 -47.51 -5.09
C PRO A 693 -26.57 -48.46 -5.56
N PRO A 694 -26.24 -49.66 -6.08
CA PRO A 694 -27.24 -50.63 -6.48
C PRO A 694 -28.12 -50.95 -5.29
N GLN A 695 -29.40 -50.70 -5.41
CA GLN A 695 -30.37 -51.05 -4.39
C GLN A 695 -30.36 -52.57 -4.24
N GLN A 696 -30.03 -53.10 -3.08
CA GLN A 696 -30.22 -54.51 -2.65
C GLN A 696 -31.69 -54.78 -2.35
#